data_e107f463e502619627e5db99fbc741ab
#
_entry.id   e107f463e502619627e5db99fbc741ab
#
_cell.length_a   1.000
_cell.length_b   1.000
_cell.length_c   1.000
_cell.angle_alpha   90.00
_cell.angle_beta   90.00
_cell.angle_gamma   90.00
#
_symmetry.space_group_name_H-M   'P 1'
#
loop_
_entity.id
_entity.type
_entity.pdbx_description
1 polymer ?
#
loop_
_entity_poly.entity_id
_entity_poly.type
_entity_poly.pdbx_seq_one_letter_code
_entity_poly.pdbx_strand_id
1 'polypeptide(L)'
;MKQETVFGILGVLLYTQPSVAQKSVTDTVRLNFNIDSVALEEVVVKGARTPAANSRWSDMHPVELVTVGGANGDLYKALQTLPGTQVQGETGELLVRGGGSYETQTFIDGMHVLNPYTSNGINTPARSRYSTFMFSGVNLASGGASQEYGEALSAVLPLETKDYSKVDKVGVNASVVGVGGGGTKTFDRGSLSVDLNYQNLGLYDKVYSGRRDFEEPYRMFSGAVQFRYTPDERVVWKVYAQYDRTDFSTYEGDNRRLFGLGEDNIYVNATFRRHTSGEWSWFAGAAYSYYNRRIGGAVVSGDNWLERQQETHLKAKVSKRLSSVFRLDMGIESYIRNYRNHYLLCGTDDSNRMSPTIGAGFFSMAYYPMEQLKMEFSFRTEYTSPNRKMNFSPRLAANYYWGNMMLSGIVGRYTQLPENSCLVRRPQLMSEVCMQYNLGVQYDYEGRFCKAELYYKDYDRLALEETDADTKAVFLTSNGYGHSKGIDLFFRDRASFKNLEYQLSYTYNIAKRKYREYLELTTPQYATRHNAAWVVKYSLPRLRSIVSVTDRFSSGRPYHNPMLPGLMNDEVKPYNSLDLGVTFLASKKVIIHASTSNILCRKNEFGKVDNKAVLASSDHFFYVGVYVTLGKKAAYDVSNF
;
A
#
# COMPACT_ATOMS: atom_id res chain seq x y z
N MET A 1 -39.29 -8.70 -14.71
CA MET A 1 -39.77 -7.32 -14.57
C MET A 1 -38.95 -6.60 -13.52
N LYS A 2 -38.29 -5.51 -13.90
CA LYS A 2 -37.45 -4.52 -13.23
C LYS A 2 -35.95 -4.65 -13.52
N GLN A 3 -35.60 -4.16 -14.71
CA GLN A 3 -34.23 -3.93 -15.18
C GLN A 3 -34.14 -2.50 -15.79
N GLU A 4 -34.73 -1.49 -15.17
CA GLU A 4 -34.78 -0.13 -15.74
C GLU A 4 -34.45 1.01 -14.75
N THR A 5 -33.66 0.82 -13.72
CA THR A 5 -33.40 1.93 -12.76
C THR A 5 -31.92 2.34 -12.66
N VAL A 6 -31.02 1.80 -13.45
CA VAL A 6 -29.57 2.10 -13.33
C VAL A 6 -29.07 3.08 -14.39
N PHE A 7 -29.83 3.32 -15.47
CA PHE A 7 -29.41 4.24 -16.55
C PHE A 7 -29.84 5.70 -16.37
N GLY A 8 -30.63 6.02 -15.36
CA GLY A 8 -31.17 7.38 -15.14
C GLY A 8 -30.22 8.39 -14.49
N ILE A 9 -29.14 7.96 -13.86
CA ILE A 9 -28.27 8.85 -13.07
C ILE A 9 -27.10 9.43 -13.89
N LEU A 10 -26.72 8.79 -14.99
CA LEU A 10 -25.65 9.32 -15.87
C LEU A 10 -26.12 10.38 -16.86
N GLY A 11 -27.41 10.54 -17.07
CA GLY A 11 -28.00 11.47 -18.06
C GLY A 11 -28.21 12.91 -17.57
N VAL A 12 -28.14 13.18 -16.27
CA VAL A 12 -28.47 14.50 -15.69
C VAL A 12 -27.24 15.41 -15.56
N LEU A 13 -26.03 14.92 -15.79
CA LEU A 13 -24.80 15.71 -15.62
C LEU A 13 -24.27 16.36 -16.92
N LEU A 14 -24.98 16.23 -18.05
CA LEU A 14 -24.49 16.72 -19.34
C LEU A 14 -25.26 17.95 -19.95
N TYR A 15 -26.25 18.52 -19.27
CA TYR A 15 -27.00 19.65 -19.81
C TYR A 15 -27.12 20.80 -18.81
N THR A 16 -26.11 21.66 -18.71
CA THR A 16 -26.27 23.07 -18.38
C THR A 16 -25.17 23.87 -19.10
N GLN A 17 -25.59 24.60 -20.12
CA GLN A 17 -24.76 25.61 -20.78
C GLN A 17 -24.60 26.84 -19.88
N PRO A 18 -23.43 27.50 -19.86
CA PRO A 18 -23.20 28.69 -19.08
C PRO A 18 -23.56 29.95 -19.91
N SER A 19 -24.37 30.81 -19.36
CA SER A 19 -24.43 32.22 -19.79
C SER A 19 -23.65 33.09 -18.82
N VAL A 20 -22.56 33.62 -19.33
CA VAL A 20 -21.91 34.91 -19.11
C VAL A 20 -22.20 35.67 -17.80
N ALA A 21 -21.15 35.84 -16.99
CA ALA A 21 -20.72 37.18 -16.52
C ALA A 21 -19.34 37.07 -15.85
N GLN A 22 -18.40 37.70 -16.50
CA GLN A 22 -17.05 37.98 -16.01
C GLN A 22 -17.14 39.00 -14.87
N LYS A 23 -16.76 38.60 -13.64
CA LYS A 23 -16.22 39.49 -12.63
C LYS A 23 -15.25 38.69 -11.74
N SER A 24 -14.00 39.06 -11.85
CA SER A 24 -12.91 38.69 -10.97
C SER A 24 -13.24 39.01 -9.51
N VAL A 25 -13.35 38.00 -8.67
CA VAL A 25 -13.06 38.12 -7.25
C VAL A 25 -12.33 36.84 -6.89
N THR A 26 -11.02 36.89 -6.99
CA THR A 26 -10.07 36.02 -6.34
C THR A 26 -10.13 36.29 -4.85
N ASP A 27 -10.98 35.56 -4.15
CA ASP A 27 -10.86 35.28 -2.74
C ASP A 27 -11.30 33.84 -2.54
N THR A 28 -10.48 32.94 -3.06
CA THR A 28 -10.38 31.60 -2.54
C THR A 28 -9.83 31.75 -1.12
N VAL A 29 -10.69 31.75 -0.12
CA VAL A 29 -10.30 31.33 1.21
C VAL A 29 -10.02 29.84 1.07
N ARG A 30 -8.86 29.51 0.46
CA ARG A 30 -8.12 28.36 0.92
C ARG A 30 -8.14 28.51 2.43
N LEU A 31 -8.46 27.47 3.21
CA LEU A 31 -7.80 27.31 4.44
C LEU A 31 -6.29 27.23 4.08
N ASN A 32 -5.74 28.42 3.82
CA ASN A 32 -4.46 28.71 4.29
C ASN A 32 -4.63 28.55 5.79
N PHE A 33 -4.46 27.29 6.28
CA PHE A 33 -3.51 27.21 7.34
C PHE A 33 -2.39 28.09 6.80
N ASN A 34 -2.25 29.33 7.29
CA ASN A 34 -1.07 30.13 7.07
C ASN A 34 0.06 29.35 7.73
N ILE A 35 0.36 28.26 7.11
CA ILE A 35 1.69 27.87 6.80
C ILE A 35 2.10 29.10 6.02
N ASP A 36 2.80 30.06 6.68
CA ASP A 36 3.82 30.77 5.98
C ASP A 36 4.67 29.66 5.36
N SER A 37 4.17 29.07 4.28
CA SER A 37 4.98 28.60 3.24
C SER A 37 5.78 29.87 2.90
N VAL A 38 6.90 30.07 3.58
CA VAL A 38 8.08 30.37 2.80
C VAL A 38 7.90 29.36 1.68
N ALA A 39 7.37 29.81 0.55
CA ALA A 39 7.43 29.10 -0.69
C ALA A 39 8.94 28.91 -0.86
N LEU A 40 9.43 27.85 -0.25
CA LEU A 40 10.58 27.19 -0.72
C LEU A 40 10.09 26.81 -2.10
N GLU A 41 10.52 27.57 -3.11
CA GLU A 41 10.79 26.96 -4.37
C GLU A 41 11.52 25.69 -3.99
N GLU A 42 10.73 24.64 -3.75
CA GLU A 42 11.17 23.29 -3.89
C GLU A 42 11.78 23.34 -5.28
N VAL A 43 13.10 23.43 -5.35
CA VAL A 43 13.82 22.99 -6.52
C VAL A 43 13.49 21.52 -6.54
N VAL A 44 12.28 21.24 -7.01
CA VAL A 44 11.91 19.96 -7.54
C VAL A 44 12.92 19.84 -8.66
N VAL A 45 14.08 19.24 -8.33
CA VAL A 45 14.83 18.52 -9.32
C VAL A 45 13.76 17.56 -9.84
N LYS A 46 13.07 17.98 -10.89
CA LYS A 46 12.19 17.14 -11.67
C LYS A 46 13.10 16.14 -12.36
N GLY A 47 13.81 15.39 -11.52
CA GLY A 47 14.40 14.14 -11.89
C GLY A 47 13.21 13.38 -12.39
N ALA A 48 13.19 13.25 -13.69
CA ALA A 48 12.21 12.59 -14.48
C ALA A 48 11.50 11.52 -13.67
N ARG A 49 10.39 11.91 -13.00
CA ARG A 49 9.39 10.94 -12.62
C ARG A 49 9.12 10.22 -13.91
N THR A 50 9.53 8.98 -14.00
CA THR A 50 8.99 8.09 -15.01
C THR A 50 7.53 8.01 -14.60
N PRO A 51 6.60 8.67 -15.27
CA PRO A 51 5.23 8.34 -15.05
C PRO A 51 5.13 6.92 -15.59
N ALA A 52 5.13 5.92 -14.72
CA ALA A 52 4.25 4.83 -15.00
C ALA A 52 2.98 5.52 -15.48
N ALA A 53 2.35 5.03 -16.52
CA ALA A 53 1.20 5.68 -17.18
C ALA A 53 0.03 6.03 -16.23
N ASN A 54 0.26 6.17 -14.99
CA ASN A 54 -0.63 6.21 -13.87
C ASN A 54 -0.44 7.48 -13.08
N SER A 55 -1.26 8.39 -13.38
CA SER A 55 -2.31 8.84 -12.47
C SER A 55 -1.85 9.64 -11.25
N ARG A 56 -1.98 10.97 -11.40
CA ARG A 56 -1.94 11.93 -10.29
C ARG A 56 -2.95 11.65 -9.16
N TRP A 57 -3.90 10.72 -9.36
CA TRP A 57 -4.91 10.42 -8.35
C TRP A 57 -4.38 9.62 -7.16
N SER A 58 -3.30 8.87 -7.36
CA SER A 58 -2.64 8.08 -6.32
C SER A 58 -1.51 8.84 -5.62
N ASP A 59 -1.22 10.09 -6.03
CA ASP A 59 -0.21 10.93 -5.37
C ASP A 59 -0.88 11.66 -4.19
N MET A 60 -0.91 11.01 -3.04
CA MET A 60 -1.51 11.54 -1.81
C MET A 60 -0.44 12.18 -0.93
N HIS A 61 -0.72 13.39 -0.47
CA HIS A 61 0.13 14.04 0.53
C HIS A 61 -0.04 13.37 1.91
N PRO A 62 1.00 13.28 2.75
CA PRO A 62 0.92 12.68 4.09
C PRO A 62 -0.24 13.18 4.95
N VAL A 63 -0.54 14.48 4.88
CA VAL A 63 -1.68 15.08 5.59
C VAL A 63 -3.03 14.51 5.12
N GLU A 64 -3.16 14.26 3.83
CA GLU A 64 -4.40 13.68 3.29
C GLU A 64 -4.63 12.27 3.83
N LEU A 65 -3.55 11.49 3.98
CA LEU A 65 -3.60 10.12 4.50
C LEU A 65 -3.99 10.09 5.98
N VAL A 66 -3.36 10.93 6.81
CA VAL A 66 -3.65 10.92 8.26
C VAL A 66 -5.01 11.50 8.60
N THR A 67 -5.59 12.32 7.73
CA THR A 67 -6.92 12.90 7.93
C THR A 67 -8.07 12.05 7.36
N VAL A 68 -7.79 10.88 6.79
CA VAL A 68 -8.82 9.90 6.42
C VAL A 68 -9.44 9.32 7.70
N GLY A 69 -10.76 9.42 7.86
CA GLY A 69 -11.47 8.88 9.01
C GLY A 69 -11.21 7.37 9.17
N GLY A 70 -10.94 6.92 10.40
CA GLY A 70 -10.68 5.51 10.71
C GLY A 70 -9.36 4.94 10.20
N ALA A 71 -8.54 5.70 9.48
CA ALA A 71 -7.20 5.26 9.10
C ALA A 71 -6.22 5.35 10.28
N ASN A 72 -6.46 6.25 11.25
CA ASN A 72 -5.65 6.43 12.46
C ASN A 72 -4.16 6.68 12.16
N GLY A 73 -3.87 7.39 11.07
CA GLY A 73 -2.51 7.63 10.60
C GLY A 73 -1.84 6.47 9.86
N ASP A 74 -2.51 5.34 9.71
CA ASP A 74 -2.00 4.19 8.97
C ASP A 74 -2.03 4.44 7.46
N LEU A 75 -0.85 4.32 6.83
CA LEU A 75 -0.63 4.54 5.41
C LEU A 75 -1.49 3.61 4.55
N TYR A 76 -1.40 2.31 4.80
CA TYR A 76 -2.05 1.30 3.95
C TYR A 76 -3.57 1.32 4.12
N LYS A 77 -4.05 1.53 5.36
CA LYS A 77 -5.49 1.65 5.62
C LYS A 77 -6.09 2.88 4.94
N ALA A 78 -5.35 3.99 4.86
CA ALA A 78 -5.76 5.15 4.08
C ALA A 78 -5.81 4.85 2.58
N LEU A 79 -4.83 4.10 2.04
CA LEU A 79 -4.80 3.70 0.62
C LEU A 79 -5.94 2.75 0.24
N GLN A 80 -6.54 2.03 1.18
CA GLN A 80 -7.73 1.21 0.93
C GLN A 80 -8.98 2.03 0.56
N THR A 81 -8.93 3.36 0.60
CA THR A 81 -9.98 4.23 0.06
C THR A 81 -9.81 4.57 -1.42
N LEU A 82 -8.74 4.09 -2.06
CA LEU A 82 -8.47 4.31 -3.47
C LEU A 82 -9.11 3.23 -4.35
N PRO A 83 -9.46 3.53 -5.62
CA PRO A 83 -10.02 2.55 -6.52
C PRO A 83 -8.98 1.45 -6.86
N GLY A 84 -9.48 0.26 -7.17
CA GLY A 84 -8.65 -0.93 -7.39
C GLY A 84 -8.24 -1.65 -6.11
N THR A 85 -8.31 -0.99 -4.94
CA THR A 85 -8.04 -1.63 -3.65
C THR A 85 -9.28 -2.35 -3.11
N GLN A 86 -9.06 -3.38 -2.32
CA GLN A 86 -10.11 -4.16 -1.68
C GLN A 86 -9.91 -4.16 -0.16
N VAL A 87 -11.01 -4.08 0.56
CA VAL A 87 -11.01 -4.14 2.02
C VAL A 87 -11.20 -5.59 2.46
N GLN A 88 -10.28 -6.11 3.27
CA GLN A 88 -10.41 -7.40 3.90
C GLN A 88 -10.53 -7.24 5.42
N GLY A 89 -11.72 -6.97 5.87
CA GLY A 89 -11.97 -6.75 7.30
C GLY A 89 -11.18 -5.56 7.85
N GLU A 90 -10.52 -5.77 8.98
CA GLU A 90 -9.76 -4.71 9.66
C GLU A 90 -8.28 -4.66 9.26
N THR A 91 -7.77 -5.60 8.45
CA THR A 91 -6.36 -5.58 8.03
C THR A 91 -6.05 -4.39 7.14
N GLY A 92 -4.84 -3.83 7.29
CA GLY A 92 -4.31 -2.79 6.42
C GLY A 92 -3.61 -3.32 5.18
N GLU A 93 -3.58 -4.64 4.95
CA GLU A 93 -2.95 -5.21 3.76
C GLU A 93 -3.59 -4.71 2.47
N LEU A 94 -2.74 -4.41 1.47
CA LEU A 94 -3.21 -3.94 0.16
C LEU A 94 -3.50 -5.13 -0.77
N LEU A 95 -4.76 -5.36 -0.99
CA LEU A 95 -5.29 -6.27 -1.98
C LEU A 95 -5.72 -5.45 -3.19
N VAL A 96 -5.19 -5.74 -4.38
CA VAL A 96 -5.41 -4.87 -5.54
C VAL A 96 -5.91 -5.68 -6.73
N ARG A 97 -7.10 -5.30 -7.26
CA ARG A 97 -7.67 -5.87 -8.49
C ARG A 97 -7.67 -7.41 -8.49
N GLY A 98 -8.20 -8.01 -7.41
CA GLY A 98 -8.27 -9.46 -7.25
C GLY A 98 -6.92 -10.15 -7.04
N GLY A 99 -5.86 -9.40 -6.76
CA GLY A 99 -4.56 -9.91 -6.34
C GLY A 99 -4.43 -9.99 -4.83
N GLY A 100 -3.66 -10.96 -4.35
CA GLY A 100 -3.29 -11.09 -2.94
C GLY A 100 -2.32 -9.99 -2.49
N SER A 101 -2.17 -9.80 -1.17
CA SER A 101 -1.25 -8.80 -0.62
C SER A 101 0.21 -9.06 -1.03
N TYR A 102 0.60 -10.32 -1.19
CA TYR A 102 1.96 -10.71 -1.63
C TYR A 102 2.25 -10.34 -3.10
N GLU A 103 1.24 -10.07 -3.92
CA GLU A 103 1.38 -9.59 -5.30
C GLU A 103 1.59 -8.06 -5.39
N THR A 104 1.43 -7.36 -4.26
CA THR A 104 1.63 -5.91 -4.14
C THR A 104 2.95 -5.64 -3.45
N GLN A 105 3.88 -4.98 -4.15
CA GLN A 105 5.24 -4.75 -3.63
C GLN A 105 5.45 -3.29 -3.25
N THR A 106 6.16 -3.08 -2.14
CA THR A 106 6.51 -1.75 -1.62
C THR A 106 7.98 -1.46 -1.87
N PHE A 107 8.26 -0.23 -2.31
CA PHE A 107 9.62 0.26 -2.52
C PHE A 107 9.81 1.59 -1.80
N ILE A 108 10.95 1.77 -1.12
CA ILE A 108 11.34 3.05 -0.50
C ILE A 108 12.55 3.61 -1.25
N ASP A 109 12.41 4.82 -1.82
CA ASP A 109 13.41 5.48 -2.66
C ASP A 109 13.89 4.59 -3.83
N GLY A 110 13.02 3.74 -4.36
CA GLY A 110 13.29 2.81 -5.46
C GLY A 110 13.90 1.47 -5.03
N MET A 111 14.08 1.22 -3.72
CA MET A 111 14.62 -0.01 -3.15
C MET A 111 13.51 -0.85 -2.52
N HIS A 112 13.52 -2.16 -2.78
CA HIS A 112 12.49 -3.10 -2.34
C HIS A 112 12.45 -3.27 -0.82
N VAL A 113 11.25 -3.46 -0.30
CA VAL A 113 10.95 -3.74 1.11
C VAL A 113 10.37 -5.12 1.24
N LEU A 114 11.06 -6.02 1.93
CA LEU A 114 10.67 -7.44 2.05
C LEU A 114 9.34 -7.62 2.79
N ASN A 115 9.15 -6.92 3.91
CA ASN A 115 7.93 -6.97 4.71
C ASN A 115 7.50 -5.56 5.13
N PRO A 116 6.46 -5.00 4.47
CA PRO A 116 6.03 -3.64 4.73
C PRO A 116 4.98 -3.52 5.86
N TYR A 117 4.48 -4.63 6.37
CA TYR A 117 3.41 -4.68 7.35
C TYR A 117 3.92 -5.02 8.75
N THR A 118 3.17 -4.60 9.76
CA THR A 118 3.30 -5.14 11.12
C THR A 118 2.74 -6.57 11.16
N SER A 119 2.98 -7.26 12.27
CA SER A 119 2.46 -8.61 12.48
C SER A 119 0.97 -8.70 12.20
N ASN A 120 0.60 -9.69 11.39
CA ASN A 120 -0.77 -10.12 11.18
C ASN A 120 -1.00 -11.37 12.03
N GLY A 121 -1.40 -11.17 13.27
CA GLY A 121 -1.78 -12.24 14.20
C GLY A 121 -3.29 -12.38 14.30
N ILE A 122 -3.73 -13.45 14.95
CA ILE A 122 -5.14 -13.64 15.24
C ILE A 122 -5.64 -12.46 16.07
N ASN A 123 -6.76 -11.87 15.66
CA ASN A 123 -7.36 -10.68 16.27
C ASN A 123 -6.47 -9.42 16.31
N THR A 124 -5.33 -9.42 15.59
CA THR A 124 -4.44 -8.28 15.48
C THR A 124 -4.25 -7.94 14.00
N PRO A 125 -4.98 -6.96 13.47
CA PRO A 125 -4.91 -6.63 12.05
C PRO A 125 -3.56 -5.99 11.69
N ALA A 126 -2.97 -6.40 10.57
CA ALA A 126 -1.77 -5.79 10.02
C ALA A 126 -1.95 -4.28 9.80
N ARG A 127 -0.87 -3.53 10.00
CA ARG A 127 -0.78 -2.08 9.79
C ARG A 127 0.53 -1.74 9.08
N SER A 128 0.68 -0.49 8.67
CA SER A 128 1.95 0.02 8.17
C SER A 128 3.01 -0.02 9.27
N ARG A 129 4.21 -0.47 8.92
CA ARG A 129 5.41 -0.30 9.75
C ARG A 129 5.95 1.13 9.67
N TYR A 130 5.62 1.85 8.62
CA TYR A 130 6.25 3.11 8.25
C TYR A 130 5.41 4.30 8.69
N SER A 131 6.07 5.27 9.35
CA SER A 131 5.45 6.56 9.65
C SER A 131 5.19 7.33 8.36
N THR A 132 3.93 7.69 8.12
CA THR A 132 3.50 8.45 6.95
C THR A 132 4.28 9.76 6.78
N PHE A 133 4.72 10.35 7.88
CA PHE A 133 5.42 11.63 7.89
C PHE A 133 6.88 11.58 7.41
N MET A 134 7.46 10.40 7.25
CA MET A 134 8.81 10.25 6.71
C MET A 134 8.86 10.38 5.19
N PHE A 135 7.70 10.38 4.52
CA PHE A 135 7.59 10.42 3.06
C PHE A 135 7.12 11.78 2.55
N SER A 136 7.52 12.14 1.35
CA SER A 136 7.08 13.37 0.65
C SER A 136 5.76 13.18 -0.08
N GLY A 137 5.47 11.96 -0.51
CA GLY A 137 4.25 11.57 -1.22
C GLY A 137 4.12 10.07 -1.30
N VAL A 138 2.92 9.61 -1.59
CA VAL A 138 2.58 8.20 -1.73
C VAL A 138 1.86 8.01 -3.06
N ASN A 139 2.36 7.11 -3.88
CA ASN A 139 1.80 6.81 -5.18
C ASN A 139 1.51 5.30 -5.27
N LEU A 140 0.27 4.90 -5.54
CA LEU A 140 -0.11 3.50 -5.74
C LEU A 140 -0.33 3.22 -7.22
N ALA A 141 0.54 2.42 -7.83
CA ALA A 141 0.33 1.88 -9.17
C ALA A 141 -0.50 0.60 -9.09
N SER A 142 -1.82 0.72 -9.25
CA SER A 142 -2.77 -0.42 -9.14
C SER A 142 -2.71 -1.41 -10.32
N GLY A 143 -1.84 -1.17 -11.30
CA GLY A 143 -1.53 -2.01 -12.45
C GLY A 143 -0.65 -1.24 -13.42
N GLY A 144 -0.01 -1.94 -14.35
CA GLY A 144 0.86 -1.29 -15.33
C GLY A 144 2.12 -0.66 -14.72
N ALA A 145 2.68 -1.24 -13.68
CA ALA A 145 3.89 -0.74 -13.04
C ALA A 145 5.06 -0.64 -14.03
N SER A 146 5.96 0.33 -13.79
CA SER A 146 7.18 0.50 -14.58
C SER A 146 8.07 -0.76 -14.52
N GLN A 147 8.83 -1.02 -15.59
CA GLN A 147 9.79 -2.13 -15.70
C GLN A 147 10.92 -2.07 -14.66
N GLU A 148 11.16 -0.93 -14.04
CA GLU A 148 12.14 -0.78 -12.97
C GLU A 148 11.72 -1.45 -11.64
N TYR A 149 10.46 -1.89 -11.54
CA TYR A 149 9.92 -2.63 -10.41
C TYR A 149 9.61 -4.07 -10.83
N GLY A 150 10.30 -5.02 -10.21
CA GLY A 150 10.10 -6.45 -10.40
C GLY A 150 9.28 -7.07 -9.26
N GLU A 151 9.05 -8.38 -9.37
CA GLU A 151 8.42 -9.21 -8.32
C GLU A 151 7.00 -8.76 -7.92
N ALA A 152 6.23 -8.09 -8.83
CA ALA A 152 4.91 -7.56 -8.56
C ALA A 152 3.91 -7.97 -9.64
N LEU A 153 2.97 -8.86 -9.32
CA LEU A 153 1.91 -9.29 -10.25
C LEU A 153 0.68 -8.40 -10.19
N SER A 154 0.51 -7.59 -9.13
CA SER A 154 -0.70 -6.81 -8.93
C SER A 154 -0.45 -5.31 -8.91
N ALA A 155 0.23 -4.82 -7.90
CA ALA A 155 0.46 -3.39 -7.70
C ALA A 155 1.88 -3.10 -7.20
N VAL A 156 2.29 -1.85 -7.35
CA VAL A 156 3.54 -1.32 -6.79
C VAL A 156 3.24 -0.06 -6.01
N LEU A 157 3.78 0.01 -4.79
CA LEU A 157 3.71 1.17 -3.92
C LEU A 157 5.11 1.77 -3.76
N PRO A 158 5.51 2.73 -4.60
CA PRO A 158 6.72 3.51 -4.38
C PRO A 158 6.48 4.60 -3.33
N LEU A 159 7.30 4.59 -2.30
CA LEU A 159 7.36 5.58 -1.24
C LEU A 159 8.65 6.39 -1.42
N GLU A 160 8.52 7.69 -1.56
CA GLU A 160 9.66 8.60 -1.66
C GLU A 160 9.89 9.28 -0.32
N THR A 161 11.06 9.09 0.28
CA THR A 161 11.43 9.82 1.49
C THR A 161 11.70 11.31 1.15
N LYS A 162 11.53 12.19 2.13
CA LYS A 162 11.75 13.63 1.93
C LYS A 162 13.18 13.92 1.50
N ASP A 163 13.36 14.78 0.50
CA ASP A 163 14.70 15.05 -0.06
C ASP A 163 15.55 15.95 0.85
N TYR A 164 14.98 17.02 1.41
CA TYR A 164 15.71 17.95 2.25
C TYR A 164 14.76 18.69 3.20
N SER A 165 15.23 18.98 4.41
CA SER A 165 14.54 19.86 5.36
C SER A 165 15.42 21.07 5.68
N LYS A 166 14.90 22.27 5.52
CA LYS A 166 15.59 23.52 5.83
C LYS A 166 15.32 24.02 7.26
N VAL A 167 14.49 23.33 8.03
CA VAL A 167 14.03 23.79 9.34
C VAL A 167 14.22 22.70 10.38
N ASP A 168 14.87 23.09 11.49
CA ASP A 168 14.95 22.24 12.67
C ASP A 168 13.54 22.07 13.28
N LYS A 169 13.18 20.82 13.57
CA LYS A 169 11.87 20.46 14.09
C LYS A 169 12.01 19.41 15.17
N VAL A 170 11.21 19.50 16.20
CA VAL A 170 11.06 18.47 17.24
C VAL A 170 9.57 18.35 17.54
N GLY A 171 9.09 17.14 17.65
CA GLY A 171 7.71 16.86 18.00
C GLY A 171 7.60 15.70 18.98
N VAL A 172 6.57 15.73 19.80
CA VAL A 172 6.20 14.62 20.67
C VAL A 172 4.71 14.36 20.53
N ASN A 173 4.31 13.12 20.72
CA ASN A 173 2.91 12.74 20.71
C ASN A 173 2.60 11.76 21.83
N ALA A 174 1.37 11.81 22.29
CA ALA A 174 0.81 10.84 23.23
C ALA A 174 -0.63 10.52 22.81
N SER A 175 -0.99 9.26 22.90
CA SER A 175 -2.30 8.76 22.50
C SER A 175 -2.79 7.66 23.44
N VAL A 176 -4.04 7.26 23.30
CA VAL A 176 -4.63 6.13 24.03
C VAL A 176 -3.95 4.78 23.75
N VAL A 177 -3.15 4.70 22.69
CA VAL A 177 -2.45 3.46 22.28
C VAL A 177 -0.94 3.55 22.41
N GLY A 178 -0.38 4.71 22.80
CA GLY A 178 1.07 4.82 22.93
C GLY A 178 1.60 6.25 22.94
N VAL A 179 2.93 6.35 22.89
CA VAL A 179 3.67 7.60 22.88
C VAL A 179 4.72 7.59 21.79
N GLY A 180 5.08 8.76 21.31
CA GLY A 180 6.13 8.87 20.30
C GLY A 180 6.76 10.26 20.28
N GLY A 181 7.80 10.38 19.51
CA GLY A 181 8.46 11.65 19.29
C GLY A 181 9.55 11.53 18.24
N GLY A 182 9.84 12.65 17.65
CA GLY A 182 10.85 12.70 16.60
C GLY A 182 11.31 14.11 16.34
N GLY A 183 12.22 14.24 15.43
CA GLY A 183 12.73 15.54 15.06
C GLY A 183 13.64 15.51 13.85
N THR A 184 13.89 16.68 13.32
CA THR A 184 14.84 16.89 12.24
C THR A 184 15.83 17.94 12.65
N LYS A 185 17.12 17.62 12.56
CA LYS A 185 18.22 18.55 12.67
C LYS A 185 18.77 18.83 11.29
N THR A 186 18.87 20.12 10.96
CA THR A 186 19.45 20.59 9.70
C THR A 186 20.89 21.06 9.91
N PHE A 187 21.68 20.90 8.90
CA PHE A 187 23.05 21.40 8.81
C PHE A 187 23.33 21.89 7.38
N ASP A 188 24.51 22.43 7.15
CA ASP A 188 24.85 22.88 5.80
C ASP A 188 24.76 21.69 4.82
N ARG A 189 23.93 21.83 3.79
CA ARG A 189 23.71 20.85 2.72
C ARG A 189 23.10 19.50 3.15
N GLY A 190 22.52 19.39 4.36
CA GLY A 190 21.92 18.14 4.76
C GLY A 190 20.97 18.22 5.94
N SER A 191 20.37 17.09 6.27
CA SER A 191 19.51 16.95 7.45
C SER A 191 19.48 15.51 7.97
N LEU A 192 19.29 15.37 9.27
CA LEU A 192 19.07 14.11 9.97
C LEU A 192 17.69 14.16 10.64
N SER A 193 16.85 13.18 10.36
CA SER A 193 15.56 13.00 11.03
C SER A 193 15.54 11.70 11.82
N VAL A 194 14.89 11.73 12.97
CA VAL A 194 14.66 10.56 13.83
C VAL A 194 13.19 10.55 14.20
N ASP A 195 12.57 9.38 14.21
CA ASP A 195 11.19 9.14 14.65
C ASP A 195 11.16 7.88 15.53
N LEU A 196 10.61 7.98 16.72
CA LEU A 196 10.53 6.88 17.70
C LEU A 196 9.11 6.79 18.20
N ASN A 197 8.55 5.58 18.19
CA ASN A 197 7.19 5.32 18.63
C ASN A 197 7.14 4.06 19.49
N TYR A 198 6.38 4.12 20.56
CA TYR A 198 6.05 2.97 21.39
C TYR A 198 4.53 2.86 21.50
N GLN A 199 3.99 1.71 21.14
CA GLN A 199 2.57 1.39 21.26
C GLN A 199 2.36 0.30 22.29
N ASN A 200 1.28 0.41 23.05
CA ASN A 200 0.87 -0.58 24.04
C ASN A 200 -0.64 -0.52 24.24
N LEU A 201 -1.34 -1.58 23.85
CA LEU A 201 -2.79 -1.66 23.96
C LEU A 201 -3.28 -1.99 25.38
N GLY A 202 -2.40 -2.24 26.36
CA GLY A 202 -2.81 -2.61 27.71
C GLY A 202 -3.63 -1.55 28.45
N LEU A 203 -3.37 -0.24 28.21
CA LEU A 203 -4.23 0.83 28.74
C LEU A 203 -5.56 0.90 28.00
N TYR A 204 -5.53 0.74 26.70
CA TYR A 204 -6.72 0.73 25.86
C TYR A 204 -7.67 -0.41 26.26
N ASP A 205 -7.14 -1.63 26.45
CA ASP A 205 -7.93 -2.81 26.79
C ASP A 205 -8.54 -2.74 28.19
N LYS A 206 -7.95 -2.00 29.13
CA LYS A 206 -8.57 -1.72 30.44
C LYS A 206 -9.83 -0.84 30.33
N VAL A 207 -9.88 0.03 29.32
CA VAL A 207 -11.03 0.91 29.06
C VAL A 207 -12.04 0.21 28.13
N TYR A 208 -11.53 -0.53 27.14
CA TYR A 208 -12.35 -1.18 26.13
C TYR A 208 -11.69 -2.47 25.62
N SER A 209 -11.96 -3.59 26.24
CA SER A 209 -11.35 -4.89 25.90
C SER A 209 -11.91 -5.51 24.61
N GLY A 210 -13.15 -5.21 24.26
CA GLY A 210 -13.81 -5.84 23.11
C GLY A 210 -13.89 -7.36 23.27
N ARG A 211 -13.44 -8.11 22.25
CA ARG A 211 -13.33 -9.58 22.24
C ARG A 211 -11.89 -10.07 22.41
N ARG A 212 -10.97 -9.18 22.75
CA ARG A 212 -9.57 -9.54 22.98
C ARG A 212 -9.41 -10.15 24.36
N ASP A 213 -8.69 -11.26 24.43
CA ASP A 213 -8.34 -11.95 25.67
C ASP A 213 -6.81 -12.08 25.74
N PHE A 214 -6.13 -10.92 25.92
CA PHE A 214 -4.70 -10.88 25.99
C PHE A 214 -4.17 -11.41 27.31
N GLU A 215 -3.17 -12.32 27.27
CA GLU A 215 -2.27 -12.59 28.40
C GLU A 215 -1.23 -11.49 28.49
N GLU A 216 -0.54 -11.19 27.36
CA GLU A 216 0.30 -10.02 27.20
C GLU A 216 -0.27 -9.12 26.12
N PRO A 217 -0.60 -7.84 26.45
CA PRO A 217 -1.18 -6.94 25.48
C PRO A 217 -0.21 -6.66 24.33
N TYR A 218 -0.77 -6.34 23.16
CA TYR A 218 0.02 -5.92 22.01
C TYR A 218 0.95 -4.77 22.37
N ARG A 219 2.24 -4.95 22.13
CA ARG A 219 3.29 -3.95 22.31
C ARG A 219 4.11 -3.85 21.01
N MET A 220 4.41 -2.64 20.60
CA MET A 220 5.26 -2.39 19.45
C MET A 220 6.21 -1.23 19.75
N PHE A 221 7.48 -1.43 19.50
CA PHE A 221 8.48 -0.37 19.40
C PHE A 221 8.84 -0.18 17.93
N SER A 222 8.89 1.06 17.47
CA SER A 222 9.29 1.43 16.12
C SER A 222 10.25 2.60 16.18
N GLY A 223 11.37 2.51 15.48
CA GLY A 223 12.36 3.57 15.37
C GLY A 223 12.84 3.73 13.93
N ALA A 224 12.78 4.96 13.41
CA ALA A 224 13.25 5.31 12.08
C ALA A 224 14.29 6.42 12.12
N VAL A 225 15.28 6.33 11.24
CA VAL A 225 16.31 7.35 11.03
C VAL A 225 16.42 7.63 9.54
N GLN A 226 16.46 8.90 9.17
CA GLN A 226 16.67 9.35 7.80
C GLN A 226 17.78 10.40 7.74
N PHE A 227 18.82 10.10 6.99
CA PHE A 227 19.90 11.03 6.65
C PHE A 227 19.80 11.45 5.19
N ARG A 228 20.01 12.73 4.94
CA ARG A 228 19.95 13.34 3.60
C ARG A 228 21.12 14.30 3.46
N TYR A 229 21.79 14.20 2.32
CA TYR A 229 22.93 15.06 2.03
C TYR A 229 22.92 15.46 0.56
N THR A 230 22.95 16.77 0.31
CA THR A 230 22.89 17.38 -1.02
C THR A 230 24.09 18.32 -1.16
N PRO A 231 25.30 17.78 -1.52
CA PRO A 231 26.51 18.57 -1.61
C PRO A 231 26.42 19.69 -2.65
N ASP A 232 25.64 19.43 -3.71
CA ASP A 232 25.25 20.42 -4.71
C ASP A 232 23.83 20.11 -5.21
N GLU A 233 23.24 20.97 -6.03
CA GLU A 233 21.87 20.82 -6.55
C GLU A 233 21.66 19.60 -7.46
N ARG A 234 22.74 18.95 -7.89
CA ARG A 234 22.73 17.82 -8.84
C ARG A 234 22.93 16.47 -8.16
N VAL A 235 23.30 16.46 -6.89
CA VAL A 235 23.66 15.25 -6.15
C VAL A 235 22.81 15.12 -4.89
N VAL A 236 22.18 13.97 -4.73
CA VAL A 236 21.39 13.64 -3.53
C VAL A 236 21.82 12.28 -3.01
N TRP A 237 22.22 12.24 -1.75
CA TRP A 237 22.43 11.03 -0.96
C TRP A 237 21.33 10.91 0.06
N LYS A 238 20.74 9.71 0.15
CA LYS A 238 19.76 9.38 1.19
C LYS A 238 20.14 8.08 1.86
N VAL A 239 19.97 8.03 3.16
CA VAL A 239 20.01 6.80 3.95
C VAL A 239 18.74 6.77 4.80
N TYR A 240 18.00 5.68 4.73
CA TYR A 240 16.84 5.43 5.57
C TYR A 240 17.03 4.12 6.31
N ALA A 241 16.79 4.11 7.60
CA ALA A 241 16.86 2.92 8.43
C ALA A 241 15.64 2.86 9.34
N GLN A 242 15.09 1.66 9.52
CA GLN A 242 13.97 1.39 10.42
C GLN A 242 14.14 0.08 11.14
N TYR A 243 13.81 0.07 12.42
CA TYR A 243 13.69 -1.11 13.27
C TYR A 243 12.32 -1.13 13.92
N ASP A 244 11.66 -2.29 13.89
CA ASP A 244 10.39 -2.53 14.56
C ASP A 244 10.45 -3.84 15.32
N ARG A 245 9.90 -3.83 16.53
CA ARG A 245 9.68 -5.01 17.34
C ARG A 245 8.25 -5.05 17.85
N THR A 246 7.59 -6.18 17.63
CA THR A 246 6.23 -6.45 18.11
C THR A 246 6.21 -7.69 18.97
N ASP A 247 5.53 -7.64 20.10
CA ASP A 247 5.30 -8.78 20.99
C ASP A 247 3.86 -8.73 21.53
N PHE A 248 3.17 -9.86 21.56
CA PHE A 248 1.90 -10.04 22.27
C PHE A 248 1.57 -11.53 22.47
N SER A 249 0.68 -11.83 23.41
CA SER A 249 0.05 -13.14 23.53
C SER A 249 -1.43 -13.03 23.87
N THR A 250 -2.23 -13.97 23.35
CA THR A 250 -3.68 -13.97 23.51
C THR A 250 -4.21 -15.38 23.68
N TYR A 251 -5.28 -15.53 24.45
CA TYR A 251 -6.01 -16.78 24.55
C TYR A 251 -6.98 -16.94 23.39
N GLU A 252 -7.06 -18.15 22.84
CA GLU A 252 -7.88 -18.44 21.69
C GLU A 252 -8.67 -19.74 21.82
N GLY A 253 -9.86 -19.72 21.19
CA GLY A 253 -10.78 -20.84 21.18
C GLY A 253 -11.37 -21.18 22.56
N ASP A 254 -12.33 -22.10 22.57
CA ASP A 254 -13.02 -22.54 23.79
C ASP A 254 -12.04 -23.22 24.77
N ASN A 255 -10.95 -23.81 24.27
CA ASN A 255 -9.90 -24.45 25.08
C ASN A 255 -8.89 -23.46 25.66
N ARG A 256 -9.05 -22.15 25.48
CA ARG A 256 -8.13 -21.10 25.94
C ARG A 256 -6.67 -21.39 25.60
N ARG A 257 -6.41 -21.80 24.38
CA ARG A 257 -5.05 -22.02 23.87
C ARG A 257 -4.27 -20.70 23.87
N LEU A 258 -3.09 -20.69 24.50
CA LEU A 258 -2.24 -19.52 24.47
C LEU A 258 -1.50 -19.44 23.12
N PHE A 259 -1.84 -18.42 22.33
CA PHE A 259 -1.14 -18.03 21.12
C PHE A 259 -0.20 -16.87 21.44
N GLY A 260 1.08 -17.01 21.11
CA GLY A 260 2.10 -15.97 21.29
C GLY A 260 2.75 -15.59 19.98
N LEU A 261 3.02 -14.30 19.78
CA LEU A 261 3.73 -13.81 18.60
C LEU A 261 4.78 -12.77 18.98
N GLY A 262 6.02 -13.00 18.52
CA GLY A 262 7.13 -12.06 18.61
C GLY A 262 7.73 -11.82 17.23
N GLU A 263 7.98 -10.56 16.86
CA GLU A 263 8.48 -10.19 15.54
C GLU A 263 9.51 -9.09 15.62
N ASP A 264 10.63 -9.27 14.92
CA ASP A 264 11.68 -8.27 14.73
C ASP A 264 11.83 -7.96 13.23
N ASN A 265 11.84 -6.68 12.87
CA ASN A 265 12.03 -6.21 11.51
C ASN A 265 13.12 -5.15 11.45
N ILE A 266 14.04 -5.28 10.51
CA ILE A 266 15.03 -4.25 10.17
C ILE A 266 14.92 -3.96 8.68
N TYR A 267 14.93 -2.70 8.33
CA TYR A 267 15.09 -2.24 6.96
C TYR A 267 16.09 -1.10 6.91
N VAL A 268 17.04 -1.19 6.00
CA VAL A 268 18.02 -0.12 5.74
C VAL A 268 18.18 0.03 4.26
N ASN A 269 18.15 1.26 3.75
CA ASN A 269 18.58 1.56 2.39
C ASN A 269 19.53 2.76 2.34
N ALA A 270 20.36 2.76 1.30
CA ALA A 270 21.20 3.88 0.93
C ALA A 270 21.06 4.11 -0.57
N THR A 271 20.77 5.33 -0.97
CA THR A 271 20.58 5.70 -2.37
C THR A 271 21.39 6.93 -2.75
N PHE A 272 21.83 6.92 -3.99
CA PHE A 272 22.59 8.00 -4.63
C PHE A 272 21.92 8.39 -5.92
N ARG A 273 21.69 9.68 -6.13
CA ARG A 273 21.19 10.25 -7.39
C ARG A 273 22.12 11.37 -7.83
N ARG A 274 22.45 11.40 -9.12
CA ARG A 274 23.26 12.47 -9.72
C ARG A 274 22.72 12.84 -11.08
N HIS A 275 22.53 14.14 -11.30
CA HIS A 275 22.24 14.72 -12.61
C HIS A 275 23.52 15.36 -13.15
N THR A 276 23.88 15.06 -14.40
CA THR A 276 25.06 15.63 -15.04
C THR A 276 24.67 16.49 -16.24
N SER A 277 25.59 17.32 -16.71
CA SER A 277 25.45 18.03 -17.98
C SER A 277 25.13 17.05 -19.11
N GLY A 278 24.36 17.47 -20.11
CA GLY A 278 23.93 16.59 -21.20
C GLY A 278 22.76 15.66 -20.86
N GLU A 279 21.94 16.01 -19.85
CA GLU A 279 20.68 15.33 -19.48
C GLU A 279 20.84 13.86 -19.04
N TRP A 280 22.01 13.50 -18.52
CA TRP A 280 22.21 12.21 -17.87
C TRP A 280 21.76 12.24 -16.42
N SER A 281 21.06 11.19 -16.01
CA SER A 281 20.69 10.95 -14.61
C SER A 281 21.15 9.57 -14.19
N TRP A 282 21.88 9.51 -13.09
CA TRP A 282 22.42 8.30 -12.50
C TRP A 282 21.73 8.01 -11.18
N PHE A 283 21.41 6.74 -10.97
CA PHE A 283 20.90 6.24 -9.70
C PHE A 283 21.67 4.99 -9.31
N ALA A 284 22.05 4.89 -8.05
CA ALA A 284 22.56 3.67 -7.44
C ALA A 284 21.92 3.50 -6.06
N GLY A 285 21.58 2.28 -5.70
CA GLY A 285 20.98 1.99 -4.42
C GLY A 285 21.36 0.61 -3.91
N ALA A 286 21.41 0.49 -2.58
CA ALA A 286 21.54 -0.76 -1.85
C ALA A 286 20.54 -0.77 -0.69
N ALA A 287 19.86 -1.89 -0.47
CA ALA A 287 18.97 -2.08 0.66
C ALA A 287 19.20 -3.44 1.31
N TYR A 288 18.93 -3.50 2.61
CA TYR A 288 18.92 -4.73 3.39
C TYR A 288 17.66 -4.80 4.22
N SER A 289 16.97 -5.94 4.15
CA SER A 289 15.80 -6.29 4.95
C SER A 289 16.11 -7.52 5.80
N TYR A 290 15.72 -7.47 7.07
CA TYR A 290 15.73 -8.61 7.98
C TYR A 290 14.36 -8.73 8.64
N TYR A 291 13.80 -9.92 8.63
CA TYR A 291 12.54 -10.29 9.24
C TYR A 291 12.72 -11.55 10.05
N ASN A 292 12.27 -11.56 11.29
CA ASN A 292 12.30 -12.71 12.16
C ASN A 292 10.99 -12.79 12.96
N ARG A 293 10.26 -13.87 12.79
CA ARG A 293 8.97 -14.11 13.45
C ARG A 293 9.00 -15.39 14.25
N ARG A 294 8.46 -15.35 15.44
CA ARG A 294 8.29 -16.47 16.36
C ARG A 294 6.82 -16.57 16.72
N ILE A 295 6.24 -17.75 16.54
CA ILE A 295 4.85 -18.04 16.90
C ILE A 295 4.87 -19.23 17.85
N GLY A 296 4.24 -19.07 19.04
CA GLY A 296 3.97 -20.14 19.97
C GLY A 296 2.50 -20.52 19.97
N GLY A 297 2.16 -21.80 20.15
CA GLY A 297 0.77 -22.27 20.20
C GLY A 297 0.01 -22.09 18.88
N ALA A 298 0.64 -22.34 17.73
CA ALA A 298 0.03 -22.08 16.42
C ALA A 298 -1.24 -22.93 16.17
N VAL A 299 -1.19 -24.24 16.41
CA VAL A 299 -2.32 -25.18 16.26
C VAL A 299 -2.70 -25.80 17.59
N VAL A 300 -1.70 -26.30 18.35
CA VAL A 300 -1.88 -26.87 19.70
C VAL A 300 -0.92 -26.23 20.68
N SER A 301 -1.20 -26.35 21.98
CA SER A 301 -0.27 -25.93 23.03
C SER A 301 1.05 -26.67 22.89
N GLY A 302 2.17 -25.93 22.91
CA GLY A 302 3.52 -26.50 22.70
C GLY A 302 4.06 -26.37 21.28
N ASP A 303 3.24 -26.03 20.31
CA ASP A 303 3.70 -25.67 18.97
C ASP A 303 4.64 -24.48 19.01
N ASN A 304 5.64 -24.51 18.15
CA ASN A 304 6.59 -23.41 17.96
C ASN A 304 6.95 -23.28 16.47
N TRP A 305 6.87 -22.07 15.95
CA TRP A 305 7.27 -21.78 14.58
C TRP A 305 8.18 -20.56 14.56
N LEU A 306 9.39 -20.77 14.04
CA LEU A 306 10.38 -19.73 13.80
C LEU A 306 10.53 -19.53 12.29
N GLU A 307 10.32 -18.31 11.84
CA GLU A 307 10.53 -17.90 10.44
C GLU A 307 11.53 -16.75 10.39
N ARG A 308 12.53 -16.88 9.52
CA ARG A 308 13.54 -15.85 9.31
C ARG A 308 13.74 -15.60 7.82
N GLN A 309 13.66 -14.35 7.43
CA GLN A 309 13.88 -13.89 6.06
C GLN A 309 14.91 -12.77 6.02
N GLN A 310 15.74 -12.77 5.00
CA GLN A 310 16.72 -11.72 4.72
C GLN A 310 16.70 -11.43 3.23
N GLU A 311 16.87 -10.18 2.88
CA GLU A 311 17.03 -9.77 1.49
C GLU A 311 18.05 -8.64 1.39
N THR A 312 19.02 -8.79 0.49
CA THR A 312 19.87 -7.70 0.01
C THR A 312 19.42 -7.34 -1.40
N HIS A 313 19.05 -6.10 -1.62
CA HIS A 313 18.66 -5.57 -2.91
C HIS A 313 19.68 -4.53 -3.38
N LEU A 314 20.25 -4.74 -4.57
CA LEU A 314 21.18 -3.83 -5.23
C LEU A 314 20.58 -3.36 -6.54
N LYS A 315 20.68 -2.07 -6.86
CA LYS A 315 20.11 -1.48 -8.08
C LYS A 315 20.98 -0.36 -8.61
N ALA A 316 21.17 -0.36 -9.92
CA ALA A 316 21.78 0.77 -10.63
C ALA A 316 20.93 1.10 -11.86
N LYS A 317 20.71 2.40 -12.10
CA LYS A 317 19.94 2.90 -13.25
C LYS A 317 20.62 4.12 -13.85
N VAL A 318 20.57 4.21 -15.16
CA VAL A 318 20.95 5.39 -15.92
C VAL A 318 19.80 5.81 -16.82
N SER A 319 19.56 7.10 -16.86
CA SER A 319 18.54 7.72 -17.72
C SER A 319 19.19 8.79 -18.57
N LYS A 320 18.79 8.89 -19.85
CA LYS A 320 19.23 9.94 -20.76
C LYS A 320 18.09 10.43 -21.62
N ARG A 321 17.95 11.73 -21.75
CA ARG A 321 17.14 12.35 -22.78
C ARG A 321 18.01 12.53 -24.03
N LEU A 322 17.73 11.77 -25.08
CA LEU A 322 18.50 11.81 -26.32
C LEU A 322 18.13 13.02 -27.19
N SER A 323 16.84 13.39 -27.15
CA SER A 323 16.29 14.53 -27.89
C SER A 323 14.99 14.99 -27.22
N SER A 324 14.32 15.99 -27.79
CA SER A 324 12.97 16.39 -27.35
C SER A 324 11.95 15.27 -27.45
N VAL A 325 12.17 14.32 -28.36
CA VAL A 325 11.21 13.24 -28.67
C VAL A 325 11.60 11.87 -28.09
N PHE A 326 12.86 11.65 -27.62
CA PHE A 326 13.31 10.36 -27.12
C PHE A 326 13.99 10.47 -25.75
N ARG A 327 13.56 9.60 -24.83
CA ARG A 327 14.21 9.36 -23.56
C ARG A 327 14.44 7.86 -23.37
N LEU A 328 15.61 7.51 -22.85
CA LEU A 328 16.01 6.15 -22.50
C LEU A 328 16.22 6.04 -21.00
N ASP A 329 15.77 4.92 -20.44
CA ASP A 329 16.07 4.49 -19.08
C ASP A 329 16.55 3.03 -19.15
N MET A 330 17.67 2.71 -18.49
CA MET A 330 18.18 1.34 -18.41
C MET A 330 18.80 1.08 -17.05
N GLY A 331 18.74 -0.15 -16.58
CA GLY A 331 19.32 -0.49 -15.30
C GLY A 331 19.45 -1.99 -15.09
N ILE A 332 20.14 -2.29 -14.00
CA ILE A 332 20.34 -3.64 -13.50
C ILE A 332 19.98 -3.68 -12.03
N GLU A 333 19.50 -4.82 -11.57
CA GLU A 333 19.26 -5.05 -10.14
C GLU A 333 19.44 -6.51 -9.76
N SER A 334 19.66 -6.74 -8.48
CA SER A 334 19.79 -8.09 -7.91
C SER A 334 19.11 -8.17 -6.56
N TYR A 335 18.35 -9.25 -6.33
CA TYR A 335 17.79 -9.63 -5.04
C TYR A 335 18.50 -10.90 -4.58
N ILE A 336 19.15 -10.83 -3.43
CA ILE A 336 19.81 -11.96 -2.78
C ILE A 336 19.04 -12.25 -1.50
N ARG A 337 18.30 -13.34 -1.51
CA ARG A 337 17.39 -13.73 -0.42
C ARG A 337 17.94 -14.87 0.38
N ASN A 338 17.58 -14.95 1.65
CA ASN A 338 17.79 -16.09 2.51
C ASN A 338 16.52 -16.31 3.34
N TYR A 339 15.94 -17.48 3.18
CA TYR A 339 14.76 -17.92 3.91
C TYR A 339 15.09 -19.13 4.76
N ARG A 340 14.65 -19.11 6.02
CA ARG A 340 14.71 -20.25 6.93
C ARG A 340 13.43 -20.32 7.73
N ASN A 341 12.86 -21.50 7.84
CA ASN A 341 11.85 -21.79 8.82
C ASN A 341 12.21 -23.05 9.62
N HIS A 342 11.78 -23.07 10.85
CA HIS A 342 11.83 -24.22 11.74
C HIS A 342 10.48 -24.26 12.46
N TYR A 343 9.82 -25.38 12.43
CA TYR A 343 8.54 -25.53 13.10
C TYR A 343 8.43 -26.87 13.81
N LEU A 344 7.88 -26.81 15.01
CA LEU A 344 7.33 -27.93 15.75
C LEU A 344 5.82 -27.74 15.77
N LEU A 345 5.09 -28.48 14.93
CA LEU A 345 3.64 -28.37 14.81
C LEU A 345 3.00 -29.74 14.99
N CYS A 346 2.08 -29.87 15.96
CA CYS A 346 1.39 -31.14 16.25
C CYS A 346 2.35 -32.33 16.40
N GLY A 347 3.52 -32.10 17.00
CA GLY A 347 4.56 -33.14 17.20
C GLY A 347 5.47 -33.40 16.00
N THR A 348 5.26 -32.74 14.86
CA THR A 348 6.15 -32.79 13.70
C THR A 348 7.22 -31.71 13.83
N ASP A 349 8.49 -32.10 13.86
CA ASP A 349 9.66 -31.21 13.87
C ASP A 349 10.28 -31.19 12.48
N ASP A 350 10.32 -30.01 11.84
CA ASP A 350 10.91 -29.86 10.52
C ASP A 350 11.59 -28.49 10.37
N SER A 351 12.63 -28.45 9.55
CA SER A 351 13.35 -27.23 9.25
C SER A 351 13.73 -27.14 7.78
N ASN A 352 13.50 -25.99 7.21
CA ASN A 352 13.75 -25.75 5.81
C ASN A 352 14.60 -24.49 5.60
N ARG A 353 15.43 -24.54 4.55
CA ARG A 353 16.27 -23.40 4.16
C ARG A 353 16.37 -23.29 2.65
N MET A 354 16.32 -22.05 2.15
CA MET A 354 16.64 -21.76 0.75
C MET A 354 17.27 -20.37 0.61
N SER A 355 17.99 -20.16 -0.49
CA SER A 355 18.65 -18.87 -0.78
C SER A 355 18.42 -18.49 -2.23
N PRO A 356 17.18 -18.06 -2.60
CA PRO A 356 16.88 -17.63 -3.96
C PRO A 356 17.59 -16.32 -4.30
N THR A 357 18.13 -16.25 -5.50
CA THR A 357 18.74 -15.04 -6.06
C THR A 357 18.05 -14.71 -7.37
N ILE A 358 17.74 -13.44 -7.58
CA ILE A 358 17.19 -12.89 -8.81
C ILE A 358 18.18 -11.86 -9.34
N GLY A 359 18.62 -12.02 -10.58
CA GLY A 359 19.35 -11.00 -11.31
C GLY A 359 18.47 -10.44 -12.42
N ALA A 360 18.35 -9.13 -12.54
CA ALA A 360 17.48 -8.52 -13.52
C ALA A 360 18.17 -7.38 -14.30
N GLY A 361 17.81 -7.26 -15.56
CA GLY A 361 18.10 -6.10 -16.41
C GLY A 361 16.81 -5.51 -16.94
N PHE A 362 16.71 -4.19 -17.01
CA PHE A 362 15.53 -3.52 -17.53
C PHE A 362 15.90 -2.35 -18.46
N PHE A 363 15.02 -2.11 -19.41
CA PHE A 363 15.14 -1.06 -20.42
C PHE A 363 13.78 -0.42 -20.68
N SER A 364 13.76 0.89 -20.89
CA SER A 364 12.60 1.65 -21.34
C SER A 364 13.00 2.72 -22.33
N MET A 365 12.19 2.88 -23.37
CA MET A 365 12.27 3.97 -24.33
C MET A 365 10.93 4.70 -24.37
N ALA A 366 10.92 5.95 -23.92
CA ALA A 366 9.79 6.84 -24.07
C ALA A 366 9.95 7.66 -25.36
N TYR A 367 8.89 7.67 -26.18
CA TYR A 367 8.78 8.37 -27.45
C TYR A 367 7.64 9.39 -27.41
N TYR A 368 7.95 10.63 -27.74
CA TYR A 368 7.03 11.77 -27.76
C TYR A 368 6.85 12.28 -29.20
N PRO A 369 6.06 11.62 -30.07
CA PRO A 369 5.88 12.04 -31.47
C PRO A 369 5.23 13.40 -31.60
N MET A 370 4.43 13.81 -30.63
CA MET A 370 3.79 15.11 -30.47
C MET A 370 3.63 15.45 -29.00
N GLU A 371 3.39 16.71 -28.65
CA GLU A 371 3.24 17.15 -27.25
C GLU A 371 2.12 16.42 -26.50
N GLN A 372 1.07 16.02 -27.24
CA GLN A 372 -0.09 15.33 -26.68
C GLN A 372 0.07 13.83 -26.53
N LEU A 373 1.07 13.19 -27.18
CA LEU A 373 1.20 11.74 -27.18
C LEU A 373 2.55 11.31 -26.59
N LYS A 374 2.49 10.50 -25.55
CA LYS A 374 3.62 9.75 -25.00
C LYS A 374 3.39 8.27 -25.26
N MET A 375 4.34 7.61 -25.87
CA MET A 375 4.41 6.16 -25.99
C MET A 375 5.64 5.65 -25.22
N GLU A 376 5.53 4.50 -24.58
CA GLU A 376 6.64 3.89 -23.85
C GLU A 376 6.70 2.41 -24.19
N PHE A 377 7.81 2.00 -24.78
CA PHE A 377 8.18 0.61 -24.98
C PHE A 377 9.22 0.24 -23.92
N SER A 378 9.01 -0.87 -23.23
CA SER A 378 9.93 -1.31 -22.20
C SER A 378 9.96 -2.83 -22.07
N PHE A 379 11.04 -3.35 -21.53
CA PHE A 379 11.15 -4.76 -21.18
C PHE A 379 12.03 -4.95 -19.95
N ARG A 380 11.81 -6.07 -19.31
CA ARG A 380 12.59 -6.56 -18.18
C ARG A 380 12.94 -8.01 -18.40
N THR A 381 14.20 -8.37 -18.16
CA THR A 381 14.68 -9.75 -18.17
C THR A 381 15.12 -10.12 -16.76
N GLU A 382 14.74 -11.30 -16.29
CA GLU A 382 15.05 -11.80 -14.96
C GLU A 382 15.59 -13.22 -15.04
N TYR A 383 16.74 -13.46 -14.41
CA TYR A 383 17.26 -14.80 -14.12
C TYR A 383 16.97 -15.14 -12.66
N THR A 384 16.40 -16.32 -12.43
CA THR A 384 16.06 -16.80 -11.07
C THR A 384 16.85 -18.06 -10.77
N SER A 385 17.65 -18.06 -9.70
CA SER A 385 18.54 -19.17 -9.34
C SER A 385 17.82 -20.46 -8.95
N PRO A 386 16.66 -20.44 -8.25
CA PRO A 386 16.02 -21.67 -7.80
C PRO A 386 15.64 -22.59 -8.98
N ASN A 387 15.02 -22.04 -10.00
CA ASN A 387 14.56 -22.79 -11.17
C ASN A 387 15.50 -22.67 -12.41
N ARG A 388 16.55 -21.85 -12.32
CA ARG A 388 17.53 -21.60 -13.40
C ARG A 388 16.90 -21.16 -14.73
N LYS A 389 15.83 -20.37 -14.66
CA LYS A 389 15.08 -19.90 -15.83
C LYS A 389 15.25 -18.40 -16.05
N MET A 390 15.22 -18.03 -17.30
CA MET A 390 15.12 -16.64 -17.74
C MET A 390 13.66 -16.30 -18.01
N ASN A 391 13.21 -15.16 -17.51
CA ASN A 391 11.92 -14.58 -17.81
C ASN A 391 12.12 -13.30 -18.62
N PHE A 392 11.28 -13.11 -19.65
CA PHE A 392 11.25 -11.89 -20.46
C PHE A 392 9.88 -11.25 -20.34
N SER A 393 9.83 -9.98 -19.94
CA SER A 393 8.62 -9.25 -19.58
C SER A 393 8.51 -7.93 -20.35
N PRO A 394 7.99 -7.98 -21.62
CA PRO A 394 7.76 -6.79 -22.44
C PRO A 394 6.53 -6.03 -21.93
N ARG A 395 6.57 -4.69 -22.08
CA ARG A 395 5.46 -3.78 -21.74
C ARG A 395 5.37 -2.67 -22.77
N LEU A 396 4.14 -2.28 -23.09
CA LEU A 396 3.82 -1.15 -23.95
C LEU A 396 2.80 -0.27 -23.26
N ALA A 397 3.05 1.03 -23.22
CA ALA A 397 2.13 2.02 -22.67
C ALA A 397 1.98 3.20 -23.60
N ALA A 398 0.78 3.80 -23.64
CA ALA A 398 0.52 5.02 -24.39
C ALA A 398 -0.37 5.94 -23.56
N ASN A 399 -0.06 7.24 -23.56
CA ASN A 399 -0.87 8.29 -22.97
C ASN A 399 -1.12 9.37 -24.00
N TYR A 400 -2.40 9.70 -24.20
CA TYR A 400 -2.82 10.78 -25.08
C TYR A 400 -3.52 11.87 -24.27
N TYR A 401 -3.00 13.09 -24.35
CA TYR A 401 -3.52 14.27 -23.62
C TYR A 401 -4.39 15.10 -24.56
N TRP A 402 -5.64 15.32 -24.18
CA TRP A 402 -6.60 16.14 -24.90
C TRP A 402 -7.23 17.16 -23.96
N GLY A 403 -6.70 18.39 -23.98
CA GLY A 403 -7.08 19.41 -23.02
C GLY A 403 -6.88 18.95 -21.58
N ASN A 404 -7.94 18.90 -20.79
CA ASN A 404 -7.95 18.45 -19.41
C ASN A 404 -8.15 16.92 -19.26
N MET A 405 -8.23 16.21 -20.37
CA MET A 405 -8.40 14.75 -20.40
C MET A 405 -7.09 14.04 -20.72
N MET A 406 -6.92 12.85 -20.16
CA MET A 406 -5.85 11.91 -20.53
C MET A 406 -6.47 10.55 -20.80
N LEU A 407 -6.19 10.01 -21.97
CA LEU A 407 -6.45 8.61 -22.31
C LEU A 407 -5.17 7.81 -22.09
N SER A 408 -5.26 6.67 -21.43
CA SER A 408 -4.13 5.80 -21.14
C SER A 408 -4.42 4.37 -21.55
N GLY A 409 -3.44 3.69 -22.13
CA GLY A 409 -3.50 2.27 -22.43
C GLY A 409 -2.19 1.60 -22.06
N ILE A 410 -2.28 0.40 -21.45
CA ILE A 410 -1.11 -0.39 -21.06
C ILE A 410 -1.38 -1.85 -21.37
N VAL A 411 -0.39 -2.51 -21.95
CA VAL A 411 -0.31 -3.96 -22.02
C VAL A 411 1.08 -4.39 -21.57
N GLY A 412 1.16 -5.42 -20.70
CA GLY A 412 2.46 -5.84 -20.21
C GLY A 412 2.45 -7.20 -19.55
N ARG A 413 3.60 -7.88 -19.63
CA ARG A 413 3.87 -9.11 -18.91
C ARG A 413 4.63 -8.81 -17.62
N TYR A 414 4.20 -9.43 -16.53
CA TYR A 414 4.76 -9.30 -15.19
C TYR A 414 5.10 -10.68 -14.63
N THR A 415 6.17 -10.77 -13.86
CA THR A 415 6.65 -12.02 -13.28
C THR A 415 6.97 -11.82 -11.81
N GLN A 416 6.76 -12.88 -11.02
CA GLN A 416 7.06 -12.93 -9.60
C GLN A 416 7.44 -14.35 -9.20
N LEU A 417 8.41 -14.54 -8.31
CA LEU A 417 8.63 -15.87 -7.72
C LEU A 417 7.43 -16.26 -6.85
N PRO A 418 7.05 -17.56 -6.83
CA PRO A 418 6.07 -18.06 -5.87
C PRO A 418 6.48 -17.73 -4.43
N GLU A 419 5.52 -17.73 -3.52
CA GLU A 419 5.79 -17.50 -2.09
C GLU A 419 6.82 -18.48 -1.53
N ASN A 420 7.56 -18.04 -0.53
CA ASN A 420 8.60 -18.83 0.12
C ASN A 420 8.09 -20.18 0.67
N SER A 421 6.83 -20.22 1.13
CA SER A 421 6.14 -21.44 1.59
C SER A 421 5.99 -22.51 0.49
N CYS A 422 5.82 -22.09 -0.75
CA CYS A 422 5.79 -22.98 -1.92
C CYS A 422 7.20 -23.34 -2.40
N LEU A 423 8.08 -22.34 -2.49
CA LEU A 423 9.45 -22.53 -2.99
C LEU A 423 10.30 -23.45 -2.09
N VAL A 424 10.11 -23.40 -0.78
CA VAL A 424 10.84 -24.26 0.15
C VAL A 424 10.45 -25.72 -0.02
N ARG A 425 9.20 -26.01 -0.36
CA ARG A 425 8.70 -27.36 -0.65
C ARG A 425 9.11 -27.83 -2.06
N ARG A 426 9.19 -26.91 -3.03
CA ARG A 426 9.61 -27.20 -4.40
C ARG A 426 10.37 -26.02 -5.02
N PRO A 427 11.71 -25.98 -4.89
CA PRO A 427 12.52 -24.87 -5.41
C PRO A 427 12.49 -24.69 -6.93
N GLN A 428 12.10 -25.74 -7.69
CA GLN A 428 12.07 -25.72 -9.16
C GLN A 428 10.79 -25.08 -9.75
N LEU A 429 9.85 -24.62 -8.92
CA LEU A 429 8.66 -23.91 -9.40
C LEU A 429 9.08 -22.75 -10.32
N MET A 430 8.34 -22.59 -11.42
CA MET A 430 8.54 -21.47 -12.32
C MET A 430 8.02 -20.17 -11.68
N SER A 431 8.57 -19.05 -12.13
CA SER A 431 7.99 -17.75 -11.78
C SER A 431 6.55 -17.66 -12.26
N GLU A 432 5.68 -17.20 -11.39
CA GLU A 432 4.29 -16.89 -11.71
C GLU A 432 4.24 -15.74 -12.71
N VAL A 433 3.26 -15.75 -13.59
CA VAL A 433 3.13 -14.80 -14.69
C VAL A 433 1.77 -14.13 -14.64
N CYS A 434 1.73 -12.84 -14.94
CA CYS A 434 0.50 -12.10 -15.16
C CYS A 434 0.62 -11.22 -16.43
N MET A 435 -0.27 -11.43 -17.40
CA MET A 435 -0.51 -10.47 -18.48
C MET A 435 -1.54 -9.45 -18.01
N GLN A 436 -1.20 -8.17 -18.09
CA GLN A 436 -2.09 -7.08 -17.70
C GLN A 436 -2.45 -6.22 -18.90
N TYR A 437 -3.75 -5.88 -18.98
CA TYR A 437 -4.32 -4.98 -19.97
C TYR A 437 -5.12 -3.93 -19.23
N ASN A 438 -4.75 -2.66 -19.36
CA ASN A 438 -5.45 -1.55 -18.71
C ASN A 438 -5.78 -0.48 -19.75
N LEU A 439 -7.00 0.06 -19.67
CA LEU A 439 -7.46 1.17 -20.49
C LEU A 439 -8.15 2.19 -19.58
N GLY A 440 -7.68 3.42 -19.57
CA GLY A 440 -8.14 4.44 -18.65
C GLY A 440 -8.45 5.77 -19.32
N VAL A 441 -9.41 6.48 -18.76
CA VAL A 441 -9.68 7.87 -19.02
C VAL A 441 -9.62 8.67 -17.71
N GLN A 442 -8.99 9.82 -17.75
CA GLN A 442 -8.83 10.72 -16.61
C GLN A 442 -9.19 12.14 -17.04
N TYR A 443 -9.86 12.87 -16.16
CA TYR A 443 -10.15 14.28 -16.26
C TYR A 443 -9.64 15.00 -15.02
N ASP A 444 -8.88 16.08 -15.19
CA ASP A 444 -8.30 16.88 -14.10
C ASP A 444 -8.41 18.37 -14.44
N TYR A 445 -9.28 19.08 -13.73
CA TYR A 445 -9.49 20.51 -13.94
C TYR A 445 -9.94 21.21 -12.66
N GLU A 446 -9.25 22.27 -12.27
CA GLU A 446 -9.61 23.17 -11.16
C GLU A 446 -10.03 22.46 -9.87
N GLY A 447 -9.26 21.45 -9.45
CA GLY A 447 -9.53 20.73 -8.20
C GLY A 447 -10.61 19.63 -8.29
N ARG A 448 -11.15 19.38 -9.49
CA ARG A 448 -12.03 18.25 -9.80
C ARG A 448 -11.25 17.19 -10.56
N PHE A 449 -11.30 16.00 -10.07
CA PHE A 449 -10.59 14.88 -10.64
C PHE A 449 -11.53 13.68 -10.82
N CYS A 450 -11.62 13.15 -12.05
CA CYS A 450 -12.37 11.94 -12.38
C CYS A 450 -11.47 10.94 -13.08
N LYS A 451 -11.62 9.66 -12.77
CA LYS A 451 -10.94 8.59 -13.48
C LYS A 451 -11.85 7.38 -13.62
N ALA A 452 -11.82 6.76 -14.79
CA ALA A 452 -12.37 5.44 -15.03
C ALA A 452 -11.29 4.58 -15.68
N GLU A 453 -11.15 3.33 -15.24
CA GLU A 453 -10.16 2.40 -15.78
C GLU A 453 -10.76 1.00 -15.88
N LEU A 454 -10.65 0.41 -17.06
CA LEU A 454 -10.94 -0.99 -17.32
C LEU A 454 -9.65 -1.78 -17.20
N TYR A 455 -9.72 -2.95 -16.57
CA TYR A 455 -8.56 -3.83 -16.47
C TYR A 455 -8.93 -5.29 -16.73
N TYR A 456 -7.95 -6.01 -17.27
CA TYR A 456 -7.95 -7.45 -17.39
C TYR A 456 -6.56 -7.99 -17.05
N LYS A 457 -6.51 -8.99 -16.19
CA LYS A 457 -5.31 -9.71 -15.74
C LYS A 457 -5.49 -11.18 -16.05
N ASP A 458 -4.52 -11.75 -16.75
CA ASP A 458 -4.47 -13.17 -17.08
C ASP A 458 -3.26 -13.79 -16.39
N TYR A 459 -3.52 -14.77 -15.51
CA TYR A 459 -2.51 -15.42 -14.69
C TYR A 459 -2.18 -16.80 -15.24
N ASP A 460 -0.89 -17.08 -15.31
CA ASP A 460 -0.32 -18.36 -15.74
C ASP A 460 0.79 -18.79 -14.78
N ARG A 461 1.07 -20.09 -14.71
CA ARG A 461 2.13 -20.70 -13.91
C ARG A 461 1.99 -20.44 -12.41
N LEU A 462 0.79 -20.25 -11.90
CA LEU A 462 0.57 -20.13 -10.46
C LEU A 462 0.95 -21.44 -9.76
N ALA A 463 1.49 -21.35 -8.54
CA ALA A 463 1.76 -22.53 -7.73
C ALA A 463 0.44 -23.26 -7.39
N LEU A 464 0.38 -24.56 -7.71
CA LEU A 464 -0.80 -25.41 -7.54
C LEU A 464 -0.40 -26.69 -6.80
N GLU A 465 -1.15 -27.08 -5.79
CA GLU A 465 -1.05 -28.37 -5.13
C GLU A 465 -1.84 -29.41 -5.92
N GLU A 466 -1.16 -30.44 -6.41
CA GLU A 466 -1.76 -31.56 -7.09
C GLU A 466 -1.53 -32.84 -6.27
N THR A 467 -2.48 -33.78 -6.36
CA THR A 467 -2.38 -35.06 -5.68
C THR A 467 -2.07 -36.14 -6.70
N ASP A 468 -1.01 -36.90 -6.47
CA ASP A 468 -0.66 -38.06 -7.28
C ASP A 468 -1.77 -39.12 -7.17
N ALA A 469 -2.23 -39.63 -8.31
CA ALA A 469 -3.36 -40.53 -8.38
C ALA A 469 -3.10 -41.87 -7.68
N ASP A 470 -1.85 -42.37 -7.77
CA ASP A 470 -1.45 -43.69 -7.27
C ASP A 470 -0.96 -43.60 -5.81
N THR A 471 -0.05 -42.68 -5.51
CA THR A 471 0.61 -42.57 -4.19
C THR A 471 -0.20 -41.73 -3.20
N LYS A 472 -1.18 -40.95 -3.67
CA LYS A 472 -1.91 -39.94 -2.88
C LYS A 472 -1.02 -38.84 -2.28
N ALA A 473 0.24 -38.76 -2.71
CA ALA A 473 1.17 -37.72 -2.28
C ALA A 473 0.75 -36.36 -2.86
N VAL A 474 0.78 -35.32 -2.03
CA VAL A 474 0.54 -33.94 -2.46
C VAL A 474 1.88 -33.31 -2.88
N PHE A 475 1.92 -32.74 -4.07
CA PHE A 475 3.09 -32.08 -4.61
C PHE A 475 2.71 -30.76 -5.30
N LEU A 476 3.67 -29.84 -5.37
CA LEU A 476 3.46 -28.53 -5.99
C LEU A 476 3.85 -28.56 -7.48
N THR A 477 3.06 -27.91 -8.31
CA THR A 477 3.31 -27.69 -9.75
C THR A 477 3.20 -26.20 -10.09
N SER A 478 3.61 -25.86 -11.31
CA SER A 478 3.37 -24.52 -11.88
C SER A 478 2.25 -24.55 -12.92
N ASN A 479 1.22 -25.38 -12.71
CA ASN A 479 0.09 -25.57 -13.62
C ASN A 479 -1.13 -24.70 -13.26
N GLY A 480 -1.04 -23.89 -12.20
CA GLY A 480 -2.10 -23.00 -11.80
C GLY A 480 -2.29 -21.85 -12.79
N TYR A 481 -3.53 -21.39 -12.91
CA TYR A 481 -3.92 -20.29 -13.80
C TYR A 481 -5.13 -19.55 -13.25
N GLY A 482 -5.45 -18.41 -13.85
CA GLY A 482 -6.63 -17.65 -13.44
C GLY A 482 -6.77 -16.34 -14.17
N HIS A 483 -7.79 -15.58 -13.80
CA HIS A 483 -7.98 -14.24 -14.35
C HIS A 483 -8.61 -13.32 -13.32
N SER A 484 -8.41 -12.01 -13.52
CA SER A 484 -9.12 -10.95 -12.81
C SER A 484 -9.48 -9.85 -13.78
N LYS A 485 -10.72 -9.34 -13.73
CA LYS A 485 -11.20 -8.28 -14.61
C LYS A 485 -12.18 -7.37 -13.89
N GLY A 486 -12.22 -6.11 -14.30
CA GLY A 486 -13.14 -5.18 -13.68
C GLY A 486 -13.03 -3.76 -14.18
N ILE A 487 -13.69 -2.89 -13.45
CA ILE A 487 -13.69 -1.45 -13.66
C ILE A 487 -13.45 -0.73 -12.34
N ASP A 488 -12.57 0.25 -12.38
CA ASP A 488 -12.30 1.18 -11.30
C ASP A 488 -12.85 2.56 -11.67
N LEU A 489 -13.62 3.16 -10.76
CA LEU A 489 -14.14 4.51 -10.87
C LEU A 489 -13.66 5.35 -9.69
N PHE A 490 -13.22 6.56 -9.96
CA PHE A 490 -12.80 7.50 -8.93
C PHE A 490 -13.25 8.90 -9.26
N PHE A 491 -13.77 9.58 -8.25
CA PHE A 491 -14.14 10.98 -8.31
C PHE A 491 -13.65 11.71 -7.07
N ARG A 492 -13.06 12.88 -7.23
CA ARG A 492 -12.66 13.77 -6.14
C ARG A 492 -12.94 15.21 -6.51
N ASP A 493 -13.55 15.95 -5.60
CA ASP A 493 -13.85 17.36 -5.77
C ASP A 493 -13.42 18.16 -4.54
N ARG A 494 -12.66 19.22 -4.78
CA ARG A 494 -12.15 20.16 -3.78
C ARG A 494 -12.57 21.61 -4.08
N ALA A 495 -13.32 21.82 -5.14
CA ALA A 495 -13.59 23.13 -5.69
C ALA A 495 -15.05 23.55 -5.64
N SER A 496 -16.00 22.61 -5.78
CA SER A 496 -17.42 22.94 -5.93
C SER A 496 -18.04 23.58 -4.68
N PHE A 497 -17.58 23.15 -3.49
CA PHE A 497 -18.12 23.67 -2.24
C PHE A 497 -17.01 24.20 -1.35
N LYS A 498 -17.24 25.38 -0.77
CA LYS A 498 -16.29 26.01 0.14
C LYS A 498 -16.07 25.12 1.37
N ASN A 499 -14.80 24.88 1.73
CA ASN A 499 -14.39 24.10 2.89
C ASN A 499 -14.78 22.61 2.87
N LEU A 500 -15.34 22.12 1.78
CA LEU A 500 -15.73 20.73 1.62
C LEU A 500 -14.86 20.04 0.56
N GLU A 501 -14.26 18.93 0.94
CA GLU A 501 -13.61 18.00 0.02
C GLU A 501 -14.33 16.67 0.11
N TYR A 502 -14.60 16.05 -1.02
CA TYR A 502 -15.16 14.69 -1.04
C TYR A 502 -14.56 13.87 -2.17
N GLN A 503 -14.40 12.60 -1.90
CA GLN A 503 -13.97 11.62 -2.89
C GLN A 503 -14.86 10.36 -2.82
N LEU A 504 -15.07 9.75 -3.96
CA LEU A 504 -15.76 8.48 -4.14
C LEU A 504 -14.88 7.55 -4.94
N SER A 505 -14.67 6.36 -4.46
CA SER A 505 -14.04 5.26 -5.19
C SER A 505 -15.00 4.09 -5.29
N TYR A 506 -15.00 3.43 -6.43
CA TYR A 506 -15.75 2.21 -6.65
C TYR A 506 -14.97 1.27 -7.54
N THR A 507 -14.92 0.00 -7.16
CA THR A 507 -14.32 -1.09 -7.93
C THR A 507 -15.32 -2.22 -8.10
N TYR A 508 -15.58 -2.60 -9.34
CA TYR A 508 -16.19 -3.87 -9.68
C TYR A 508 -15.11 -4.84 -10.12
N ASN A 509 -15.04 -6.02 -9.51
CA ASN A 509 -13.98 -6.99 -9.73
C ASN A 509 -14.55 -8.42 -9.82
N ILE A 510 -14.10 -9.16 -10.82
CA ILE A 510 -14.31 -10.60 -10.94
C ILE A 510 -12.96 -11.27 -11.00
N ALA A 511 -12.62 -12.07 -10.00
CA ALA A 511 -11.39 -12.84 -9.97
C ALA A 511 -11.70 -14.32 -9.80
N LYS A 512 -11.01 -15.17 -10.58
CA LYS A 512 -11.05 -16.62 -10.45
C LYS A 512 -9.68 -17.20 -10.64
N ARG A 513 -9.30 -18.18 -9.81
CA ARG A 513 -7.99 -18.83 -9.85
C ARG A 513 -8.12 -20.33 -9.53
N LYS A 514 -7.27 -21.10 -10.21
CA LYS A 514 -6.88 -22.46 -9.84
C LYS A 514 -5.43 -22.38 -9.37
N TYR A 515 -5.18 -22.46 -8.06
CA TYR A 515 -3.85 -22.22 -7.49
C TYR A 515 -3.82 -22.69 -6.04
N ARG A 516 -2.66 -22.92 -5.49
CA ARG A 516 -2.46 -23.45 -4.13
C ARG A 516 -3.31 -24.71 -3.93
N GLU A 517 -4.08 -24.79 -2.86
CA GLU A 517 -5.02 -25.88 -2.54
C GLU A 517 -6.31 -25.87 -3.39
N TYR A 518 -6.54 -24.84 -4.19
CA TYR A 518 -7.77 -24.75 -5.01
C TYR A 518 -7.57 -25.49 -6.34
N LEU A 519 -8.06 -26.72 -6.41
CA LEU A 519 -7.99 -27.60 -7.59
C LEU A 519 -8.99 -27.24 -8.70
N GLU A 520 -9.92 -26.34 -8.41
CA GLU A 520 -10.92 -25.84 -9.35
C GLU A 520 -10.79 -24.33 -9.52
N LEU A 521 -11.30 -23.80 -10.64
CA LEU A 521 -11.30 -22.37 -10.92
C LEU A 521 -12.33 -21.65 -10.04
N THR A 522 -11.91 -21.13 -8.91
CA THR A 522 -12.75 -20.53 -7.88
C THR A 522 -12.35 -19.09 -7.54
N THR A 523 -13.24 -18.36 -6.87
CA THR A 523 -12.96 -17.01 -6.38
C THR A 523 -12.05 -17.10 -5.14
N PRO A 524 -10.87 -16.43 -5.14
CA PRO A 524 -10.00 -16.42 -3.96
C PRO A 524 -10.70 -15.81 -2.74
N GLN A 525 -10.38 -16.32 -1.54
CA GLN A 525 -11.02 -15.89 -0.28
C GLN A 525 -10.93 -14.38 -0.02
N TYR A 526 -9.91 -13.71 -0.52
CA TYR A 526 -9.71 -12.27 -0.36
C TYR A 526 -10.40 -11.42 -1.44
N ALA A 527 -10.91 -12.01 -2.52
CA ALA A 527 -11.50 -11.27 -3.63
C ALA A 527 -12.98 -11.01 -3.39
N THR A 528 -13.39 -9.76 -3.54
CA THR A 528 -14.78 -9.31 -3.44
C THR A 528 -15.23 -8.64 -4.73
N ARG A 529 -16.52 -8.74 -5.06
CA ARG A 529 -17.06 -8.20 -6.33
C ARG A 529 -17.19 -6.69 -6.34
N HIS A 530 -17.73 -6.14 -5.27
CA HIS A 530 -18.04 -4.72 -5.15
C HIS A 530 -17.26 -4.15 -3.98
N ASN A 531 -16.46 -3.14 -4.23
CA ASN A 531 -15.75 -2.37 -3.22
C ASN A 531 -16.05 -0.90 -3.47
N ALA A 532 -16.44 -0.18 -2.44
CA ALA A 532 -16.68 1.24 -2.49
C ALA A 532 -16.11 1.92 -1.25
N ALA A 533 -15.56 3.10 -1.43
CA ALA A 533 -15.21 3.97 -0.32
C ALA A 533 -15.58 5.41 -0.68
N TRP A 534 -16.12 6.12 0.27
CA TRP A 534 -16.30 7.56 0.14
C TRP A 534 -15.72 8.25 1.37
N VAL A 535 -15.05 9.37 1.12
CA VAL A 535 -14.41 10.18 2.13
C VAL A 535 -14.92 11.59 1.97
N VAL A 536 -15.45 12.15 3.05
CA VAL A 536 -15.91 13.54 3.11
C VAL A 536 -15.10 14.25 4.19
N LYS A 537 -14.50 15.37 3.85
CA LYS A 537 -13.76 16.22 4.80
C LYS A 537 -14.36 17.60 4.79
N TYR A 538 -14.76 18.08 5.95
CA TYR A 538 -15.30 19.41 6.14
C TYR A 538 -14.43 20.22 7.10
N SER A 539 -13.95 21.33 6.60
CA SER A 539 -13.11 22.24 7.36
C SER A 539 -13.97 23.29 8.05
N LEU A 540 -13.80 23.44 9.36
CA LEU A 540 -14.49 24.39 10.23
C LEU A 540 -13.51 25.47 10.71
N PRO A 541 -13.22 26.55 9.92
CA PRO A 541 -12.17 27.52 10.25
C PRO A 541 -12.38 28.21 11.59
N ARG A 542 -13.63 28.54 11.92
CA ARG A 542 -13.99 29.20 13.19
C ARG A 542 -13.67 28.32 14.40
N LEU A 543 -13.80 27.01 14.25
CA LEU A 543 -13.50 26.02 15.29
C LEU A 543 -12.09 25.45 15.17
N ARG A 544 -11.29 25.91 14.21
CA ARG A 544 -9.96 25.37 13.90
C ARG A 544 -9.94 23.85 13.80
N SER A 545 -10.98 23.28 13.19
CA SER A 545 -11.17 21.82 13.15
C SER A 545 -11.40 21.34 11.73
N ILE A 546 -11.01 20.10 11.48
CA ILE A 546 -11.38 19.32 10.29
C ILE A 546 -12.17 18.11 10.79
N VAL A 547 -13.36 17.92 10.24
CA VAL A 547 -14.17 16.72 10.46
C VAL A 547 -14.08 15.87 9.21
N SER A 548 -13.77 14.59 9.36
CA SER A 548 -13.75 13.62 8.26
C SER A 548 -14.68 12.46 8.54
N VAL A 549 -15.46 12.09 7.54
CA VAL A 549 -16.30 10.90 7.55
C VAL A 549 -15.85 10.00 6.43
N THR A 550 -15.62 8.74 6.73
CA THR A 550 -15.22 7.73 5.74
C THR A 550 -16.15 6.54 5.85
N ASP A 551 -16.75 6.14 4.75
CA ASP A 551 -17.48 4.87 4.67
C ASP A 551 -16.75 3.92 3.75
N ARG A 552 -16.60 2.66 4.19
CA ARG A 552 -16.00 1.58 3.41
C ARG A 552 -17.00 0.44 3.30
N PHE A 553 -17.28 0.07 2.08
CA PHE A 553 -18.17 -1.05 1.76
C PHE A 553 -17.44 -2.09 0.91
N SER A 554 -17.69 -3.36 1.21
CA SER A 554 -17.25 -4.49 0.38
C SER A 554 -18.38 -5.55 0.36
N SER A 555 -18.64 -6.11 -0.82
CA SER A 555 -19.57 -7.27 -0.91
C SER A 555 -19.05 -8.45 -0.10
N GLY A 556 -19.92 -9.43 0.12
CA GLY A 556 -19.57 -10.66 0.82
C GLY A 556 -18.32 -11.32 0.23
N ARG A 557 -17.45 -11.81 1.12
CA ARG A 557 -16.26 -12.58 0.79
C ARG A 557 -16.65 -14.07 0.65
N PRO A 558 -16.08 -14.79 -0.34
CA PRO A 558 -16.28 -16.22 -0.41
C PRO A 558 -15.59 -16.94 0.75
N TYR A 559 -16.18 -17.99 1.24
CA TYR A 559 -15.59 -18.95 2.15
C TYR A 559 -16.02 -20.37 1.78
N HIS A 560 -15.23 -21.36 2.19
CA HIS A 560 -15.58 -22.75 1.97
C HIS A 560 -16.56 -23.23 3.05
N ASN A 561 -17.79 -23.59 2.63
CA ASN A 561 -18.79 -24.20 3.49
C ASN A 561 -18.81 -25.72 3.22
N PRO A 562 -18.37 -26.56 4.16
CA PRO A 562 -18.28 -28.00 3.95
C PRO A 562 -19.64 -28.69 3.78
N MET A 563 -20.75 -28.00 4.09
CA MET A 563 -22.12 -28.51 3.92
C MET A 563 -22.67 -28.32 2.50
N LEU A 564 -21.97 -27.59 1.64
CA LEU A 564 -22.36 -27.30 0.26
C LEU A 564 -21.36 -27.91 -0.73
N PRO A 565 -21.79 -28.31 -1.94
CA PRO A 565 -20.87 -28.83 -2.95
C PRO A 565 -19.98 -27.76 -3.54
N GLY A 566 -18.75 -28.12 -3.98
CA GLY A 566 -17.77 -27.24 -4.59
C GLY A 566 -16.86 -26.53 -3.59
N LEU A 567 -15.87 -25.81 -4.11
CA LEU A 567 -14.92 -25.02 -3.31
C LEU A 567 -15.35 -23.55 -3.25
N MET A 568 -15.12 -22.89 -2.11
CA MET A 568 -15.44 -21.47 -1.91
C MET A 568 -16.88 -21.13 -2.33
N ASN A 569 -17.81 -21.96 -1.85
CA ASN A 569 -19.18 -22.15 -2.33
C ASN A 569 -20.23 -21.32 -1.58
N ASP A 570 -19.81 -20.52 -0.61
CA ASP A 570 -20.69 -19.65 0.20
C ASP A 570 -20.04 -18.28 0.41
N GLU A 571 -20.83 -17.27 0.81
CA GLU A 571 -20.36 -15.90 1.04
C GLU A 571 -20.77 -15.44 2.46
N VAL A 572 -19.84 -14.71 3.12
CA VAL A 572 -20.17 -14.00 4.37
C VAL A 572 -21.00 -12.76 4.07
N LYS A 573 -21.60 -12.16 5.10
CA LYS A 573 -22.32 -10.87 4.97
C LYS A 573 -21.39 -9.77 4.43
N PRO A 574 -21.94 -8.81 3.67
CA PRO A 574 -21.17 -7.65 3.22
C PRO A 574 -20.55 -6.90 4.38
N TYR A 575 -19.29 -6.48 4.21
CA TYR A 575 -18.56 -5.61 5.14
C TYR A 575 -19.00 -4.16 4.94
N ASN A 576 -19.16 -3.44 6.04
CA ASN A 576 -19.31 -1.99 6.02
C ASN A 576 -18.74 -1.39 7.30
N SER A 577 -18.02 -0.28 7.17
CA SER A 577 -17.48 0.50 8.28
C SER A 577 -17.65 1.99 8.02
N LEU A 578 -18.48 2.61 8.83
CA LEU A 578 -18.60 4.08 8.88
C LEU A 578 -17.66 4.61 9.95
N ASP A 579 -16.69 5.43 9.54
CA ASP A 579 -15.61 5.93 10.39
C ASP A 579 -15.69 7.46 10.49
N LEU A 580 -15.36 7.99 11.66
CA LEU A 580 -15.37 9.42 11.93
C LEU A 580 -14.00 9.87 12.43
N GLY A 581 -13.52 11.02 11.97
CA GLY A 581 -12.30 11.66 12.44
C GLY A 581 -12.53 13.15 12.71
N VAL A 582 -11.94 13.66 13.78
CA VAL A 582 -11.94 15.08 14.12
C VAL A 582 -10.51 15.49 14.46
N THR A 583 -9.99 16.47 13.73
CA THR A 583 -8.68 17.07 13.99
C THR A 583 -8.87 18.50 14.43
N PHE A 584 -8.47 18.80 15.67
CA PHE A 584 -8.59 20.12 16.28
C PHE A 584 -7.22 20.78 16.46
N LEU A 585 -7.05 21.96 15.93
CA LEU A 585 -5.84 22.78 16.04
C LEU A 585 -5.94 23.65 17.29
N ALA A 586 -5.61 23.10 18.45
CA ALA A 586 -5.67 23.82 19.71
C ALA A 586 -4.75 25.07 19.72
N SER A 587 -3.59 24.97 19.04
CA SER A 587 -2.70 26.11 18.78
C SER A 587 -1.87 25.86 17.53
N LYS A 588 -0.99 26.82 17.14
CA LYS A 588 0.00 26.62 16.05
C LYS A 588 1.03 25.51 16.34
N LYS A 589 1.03 24.96 17.55
CA LYS A 589 1.99 23.93 17.99
C LYS A 589 1.33 22.68 18.56
N VAL A 590 0.02 22.66 18.69
CA VAL A 590 -0.71 21.57 19.34
C VAL A 590 -1.90 21.14 18.48
N ILE A 591 -1.92 19.86 18.08
CA ILE A 591 -3.10 19.21 17.51
C ILE A 591 -3.65 18.20 18.50
N ILE A 592 -4.95 18.10 18.51
CA ILE A 592 -5.70 17.01 19.10
C ILE A 592 -6.43 16.30 17.95
N HIS A 593 -6.15 15.01 17.78
CA HIS A 593 -6.84 14.18 16.80
C HIS A 593 -7.63 13.09 17.51
N ALA A 594 -8.91 13.00 17.21
CA ALA A 594 -9.79 11.94 17.67
C ALA A 594 -10.41 11.24 16.48
N SER A 595 -10.47 9.93 16.49
CA SER A 595 -11.13 9.15 15.45
C SER A 595 -11.74 7.87 16.00
N THR A 596 -12.77 7.40 15.33
CA THR A 596 -13.37 6.10 15.60
C THR A 596 -13.67 5.38 14.30
N SER A 597 -13.38 4.09 14.25
CA SER A 597 -13.77 3.21 13.16
C SER A 597 -15.01 2.40 13.53
N ASN A 598 -15.85 2.14 12.55
CA ASN A 598 -17.13 1.43 12.68
C ASN A 598 -18.02 2.00 13.80
N ILE A 599 -18.32 3.31 13.73
CA ILE A 599 -19.10 4.03 14.74
C ILE A 599 -20.49 3.44 14.97
N LEU A 600 -21.02 2.72 13.95
CA LEU A 600 -22.31 2.03 14.04
C LEU A 600 -22.22 0.68 14.77
N CYS A 601 -21.02 0.29 15.23
CA CYS A 601 -20.76 -0.99 15.93
C CYS A 601 -21.29 -2.21 15.14
N ARG A 602 -21.23 -2.15 13.80
CA ARG A 602 -21.69 -3.24 12.96
C ARG A 602 -20.82 -4.48 13.18
N LYS A 603 -21.45 -5.62 13.40
CA LYS A 603 -20.79 -6.92 13.55
C LYS A 603 -20.41 -7.43 12.16
N ASN A 604 -19.22 -7.07 11.70
CA ASN A 604 -18.67 -7.53 10.43
C ASN A 604 -18.15 -8.97 10.57
N GLU A 605 -18.55 -9.84 9.63
CA GLU A 605 -18.16 -11.25 9.60
C GLU A 605 -16.96 -11.45 8.70
N PHE A 606 -15.95 -12.19 9.19
CA PHE A 606 -14.70 -12.47 8.45
C PHE A 606 -14.62 -13.91 7.92
N GLY A 607 -15.55 -14.74 8.27
CA GLY A 607 -15.67 -16.14 7.88
C GLY A 607 -16.71 -16.82 8.74
N LYS A 608 -16.87 -18.11 8.55
CA LYS A 608 -17.66 -18.99 9.42
C LYS A 608 -16.88 -20.27 9.69
N VAL A 609 -16.91 -20.72 10.93
CA VAL A 609 -16.40 -22.01 11.39
C VAL A 609 -17.56 -22.70 12.10
N ASP A 610 -17.88 -23.92 11.72
CA ASP A 610 -19.04 -24.68 12.25
C ASP A 610 -20.34 -23.86 12.30
N ASN A 611 -20.64 -23.13 11.21
CA ASN A 611 -21.77 -22.20 11.09
C ASN A 611 -21.76 -20.99 12.05
N LYS A 612 -20.76 -20.85 12.91
CA LYS A 612 -20.57 -19.68 13.77
C LYS A 612 -19.77 -18.61 13.03
N ALA A 613 -20.25 -17.37 13.05
CA ALA A 613 -19.56 -16.25 12.42
C ALA A 613 -18.25 -15.94 13.16
N VAL A 614 -17.14 -15.82 12.42
CA VAL A 614 -15.88 -15.26 12.90
C VAL A 614 -15.99 -13.74 12.82
N LEU A 615 -15.99 -13.08 13.97
CA LEU A 615 -16.12 -11.63 14.08
C LEU A 615 -14.78 -10.96 14.32
N ALA A 616 -14.70 -9.65 14.08
CA ALA A 616 -13.55 -8.83 14.46
C ALA A 616 -13.27 -8.91 15.97
N SER A 617 -12.02 -8.66 16.35
CA SER A 617 -11.61 -8.59 17.76
C SER A 617 -12.33 -7.48 18.54
N SER A 618 -12.86 -6.48 17.85
CA SER A 618 -13.63 -5.37 18.39
C SER A 618 -14.67 -4.90 17.37
N ASP A 619 -15.87 -4.52 17.83
CA ASP A 619 -16.90 -3.98 16.93
C ASP A 619 -16.56 -2.57 16.48
N HIS A 620 -15.88 -1.76 17.30
CA HIS A 620 -15.35 -0.46 16.95
C HIS A 620 -13.98 -0.24 17.60
N PHE A 621 -13.25 0.72 17.09
CA PHE A 621 -11.98 1.15 17.65
C PHE A 621 -11.95 2.67 17.71
N PHE A 622 -11.62 3.24 18.85
CA PHE A 622 -11.44 4.67 19.02
C PHE A 622 -9.97 5.03 19.25
N TYR A 623 -9.59 6.18 18.76
CA TYR A 623 -8.25 6.72 18.90
C TYR A 623 -8.36 8.19 19.35
N VAL A 624 -7.55 8.58 20.33
CA VAL A 624 -7.36 9.98 20.71
C VAL A 624 -5.88 10.20 20.91
N GLY A 625 -5.34 11.22 20.25
CA GLY A 625 -3.93 11.58 20.34
C GLY A 625 -3.72 13.10 20.39
N VAL A 626 -2.68 13.51 21.09
CA VAL A 626 -2.20 14.87 21.18
C VAL A 626 -0.80 14.93 20.57
N TYR A 627 -0.59 15.87 19.67
CA TYR A 627 0.67 16.08 18.96
C TYR A 627 1.17 17.49 19.27
N VAL A 628 2.40 17.61 19.76
CA VAL A 628 3.02 18.88 20.15
C VAL A 628 4.29 19.11 19.36
N THR A 629 4.37 20.21 18.61
CA THR A 629 5.59 20.64 17.92
C THR A 629 6.35 21.64 18.79
N LEU A 630 7.61 21.33 19.08
CA LEU A 630 8.52 22.17 19.86
C LEU A 630 9.45 22.94 18.91
N GLY A 631 9.75 24.20 19.23
CA GLY A 631 10.69 25.04 18.43
C GLY A 631 10.21 26.48 18.24
N LYS A 632 11.17 27.41 18.04
CA LYS A 632 10.90 28.86 17.92
C LYS A 632 10.24 29.25 16.58
N LYS A 633 10.50 28.50 15.48
CA LYS A 633 9.95 28.75 14.14
C LYS A 633 8.92 27.71 13.70
N ALA A 634 8.52 26.83 14.58
CA ALA A 634 7.55 25.79 14.26
C ALA A 634 6.14 26.40 14.20
N ALA A 635 5.73 26.87 13.02
CA ALA A 635 4.32 26.89 12.69
C ALA A 635 3.87 25.42 12.55
N TYR A 636 2.63 25.14 12.95
CA TYR A 636 2.08 23.82 12.82
C TYR A 636 2.16 23.38 11.37
N ASP A 637 2.91 22.32 11.16
CA ASP A 637 2.98 21.59 9.90
C ASP A 637 2.70 20.11 10.22
N VAL A 638 1.59 19.59 9.74
CA VAL A 638 1.19 18.17 9.93
C VAL A 638 2.25 17.23 9.35
N SER A 639 3.09 17.71 8.44
CA SER A 639 4.22 16.97 7.89
C SER A 639 5.39 16.79 8.85
N ASN A 640 5.30 17.32 10.08
CA ASN A 640 6.34 17.19 11.10
C ASN A 640 6.28 15.86 11.87
N PHE A 641 5.20 15.10 11.73
CA PHE A 641 4.95 13.86 12.46
C PHE A 641 4.76 12.66 11.56
#